data_d4957242cabc1704e9f21bd2397ef038
#
_entry.id   d4957242cabc1704e9f21bd2397ef038
#
_cell.length_a   1.000
_cell.length_b   1.000
_cell.length_c   1.000
_cell.angle_alpha   90.00
_cell.angle_beta   90.00
_cell.angle_gamma   90.00
#
_symmetry.space_group_name_H-M   'P 1'
#
loop_
_entity.id
_entity.type
_entity.pdbx_description
1 polymer ?
#
loop_
_entity_poly.entity_id
_entity_poly.type
_entity_poly.pdbx_seq_one_letter_code
_entity_poly.pdbx_strand_id
1 'polypeptide(L)'
;MKYGYFDNENREYVITRPDVPAPWTNYLGTEKFCTVISHNAGGYSFYNSPEYNRVTKFRPNATFDRPGHYVYLRDDETGDYWSISWQPVAKSLDEANYEVRHGLSYSKFKCEYSGITATKTLFVPKGEDAEIWDVVIKNTSDKPRTISAFSFVEFSFSHIQSDNQNHQMSLYSAGTAYNEGVIEYDLYYNTNDFEGFYYLASTFAPDSYDGQRDSFLGLYRDEANPLAVEQGKCFNTAQTCYNHCGSLHKQFTIQPGEEVRFAYILGIGKGNGERLRAKYQDLAEVDNAFAGIKAHWDERCGKFQVKSPNEGLDTMINAWTLYQAETCVVWSRFASFIEVGGRTGLGYRDTAQDAISVPHANPAMTRKRIVDLLRGQVKAGYGLHLFDPDWFDPEKADVKPSKSPTVVPTPSDEDKIHGIEDTCSDDHLWLVPTICKYVMETGEHSFFDEVIPYADGGDATVYDHMKAALDFSAEYVGQTGICKGLRADWNDCLNLGGGESSMVSFLHFWALQEFIDLAKYLGKEADVEKYTEMAANVREACETHLWDEEGGWYIRGLTKNGEKIGTAQQKEGRVHLESNTLAVLSGAVSQERGEKAMDAVDENLFSEYGLHLNSPSFATPNDDIGFVTRVYQGVKENGAIFSHPNPWAWVAEAKLGRGDRAMKFYDALNPYNQNDIIEKRIAEPYSYVQFIMGRDHQDHGRANHPWLTGTSGWAYFAVTNFILGVRTGFDGLTIDPCIPTNWPGFEVTRQWLGATYNIKVVNPNSVSKGVKSITVNGEAVNGASVPVQAEGSVNEVIVTLG
;
A
#
# COMPACT_ATOMS: atom_id res chain seq x y z
N MET A 1 5.34 -20.23 -15.81
CA MET A 1 6.79 -20.00 -16.07
C MET A 1 7.32 -19.07 -14.99
N LYS A 2 8.54 -19.28 -14.55
CA LYS A 2 9.16 -18.44 -13.53
C LYS A 2 9.97 -17.31 -14.21
N TYR A 3 9.63 -16.05 -13.90
CA TYR A 3 10.29 -14.87 -14.48
C TYR A 3 11.35 -14.28 -13.55
N GLY A 4 11.37 -14.73 -12.29
CA GLY A 4 12.27 -14.24 -11.26
C GLY A 4 12.22 -15.07 -9.99
N TYR A 5 12.90 -14.58 -8.96
CA TYR A 5 12.99 -15.23 -7.65
C TYR A 5 13.20 -14.20 -6.53
N PHE A 6 12.90 -14.61 -5.30
CA PHE A 6 13.17 -13.82 -4.10
C PHE A 6 14.61 -14.02 -3.63
N ASP A 7 15.34 -12.94 -3.48
CA ASP A 7 16.63 -12.84 -2.81
C ASP A 7 16.38 -12.34 -1.38
N ASN A 8 16.15 -13.31 -0.47
CA ASN A 8 15.77 -12.99 0.91
C ASN A 8 16.92 -12.34 1.71
N GLU A 9 18.17 -12.59 1.34
CA GLU A 9 19.34 -12.00 2.00
C GLU A 9 19.39 -10.48 1.76
N ASN A 10 19.09 -10.06 0.53
CA ASN A 10 19.09 -8.64 0.13
C ASN A 10 17.71 -7.98 0.23
N ARG A 11 16.64 -8.74 0.50
CA ARG A 11 15.24 -8.31 0.40
C ARG A 11 14.93 -7.71 -0.96
N GLU A 12 15.32 -8.43 -2.01
CA GLU A 12 15.10 -8.09 -3.39
C GLU A 12 14.23 -9.15 -4.09
N TYR A 13 13.40 -8.72 -5.03
CA TYR A 13 12.85 -9.61 -6.04
C TYR A 13 13.64 -9.41 -7.34
N VAL A 14 14.25 -10.48 -7.82
CA VAL A 14 15.14 -10.49 -8.99
C VAL A 14 14.35 -10.93 -10.21
N ILE A 15 14.15 -10.04 -11.18
CA ILE A 15 13.53 -10.31 -12.48
C ILE A 15 14.63 -10.66 -13.46
N THR A 16 14.64 -11.90 -13.93
CA THR A 16 15.68 -12.44 -14.84
C THR A 16 15.31 -12.35 -16.32
N ARG A 17 14.04 -11.97 -16.61
CA ARG A 17 13.49 -11.76 -17.95
C ARG A 17 12.59 -10.55 -17.95
N PRO A 18 12.87 -9.51 -18.71
CA PRO A 18 12.08 -8.28 -18.71
C PRO A 18 10.75 -8.38 -19.48
N ASP A 19 10.49 -9.46 -20.21
CA ASP A 19 9.26 -9.74 -20.96
C ASP A 19 8.16 -10.35 -20.08
N VAL A 20 8.05 -9.87 -18.84
CA VAL A 20 6.95 -10.22 -17.93
C VAL A 20 5.60 -9.78 -18.50
N PRO A 21 4.49 -10.43 -18.12
CA PRO A 21 3.19 -10.26 -18.81
C PRO A 21 2.50 -8.92 -18.55
N ALA A 22 2.98 -8.12 -17.60
CA ALA A 22 2.49 -6.77 -17.29
C ALA A 22 3.63 -5.92 -16.73
N PRO A 23 3.53 -4.58 -16.70
CA PRO A 23 4.49 -3.75 -15.96
C PRO A 23 4.47 -4.06 -14.47
N TRP A 24 5.57 -4.61 -13.95
CA TRP A 24 5.75 -4.88 -12.52
C TRP A 24 6.42 -3.69 -11.85
N THR A 25 5.78 -3.19 -10.81
CA THR A 25 6.11 -1.89 -10.23
C THR A 25 6.80 -1.98 -8.88
N ASN A 26 7.47 -0.90 -8.51
CA ASN A 26 8.02 -0.65 -7.19
C ASN A 26 7.79 0.81 -6.80
N TYR A 27 7.72 1.09 -5.51
CA TYR A 27 7.53 2.43 -4.94
C TYR A 27 8.81 2.90 -4.29
N LEU A 28 9.31 4.07 -4.69
CA LEU A 28 10.56 4.64 -4.18
C LEU A 28 10.26 5.92 -3.41
N GLY A 29 10.77 6.02 -2.21
CA GLY A 29 10.53 7.14 -1.32
C GLY A 29 9.85 6.73 -0.02
N THR A 30 10.12 7.48 1.01
CA THR A 30 9.66 7.18 2.38
C THR A 30 8.83 8.31 2.99
N GLU A 31 8.76 9.48 2.33
CA GLU A 31 8.13 10.69 2.86
C GLU A 31 7.35 11.43 1.77
N LYS A 32 7.89 12.57 1.31
CA LYS A 32 7.18 13.51 0.43
C LYS A 32 7.36 13.23 -1.05
N PHE A 33 8.62 12.95 -1.47
CA PHE A 33 8.92 12.62 -2.85
C PHE A 33 8.77 11.13 -3.09
N CYS A 34 8.03 10.77 -4.13
CA CYS A 34 7.78 9.37 -4.50
C CYS A 34 7.97 9.17 -6.00
N THR A 35 8.56 8.03 -6.34
CA THR A 35 8.64 7.53 -7.71
C THR A 35 7.99 6.16 -7.79
N VAL A 36 6.97 6.00 -8.62
CA VAL A 36 6.40 4.70 -8.99
C VAL A 36 7.06 4.27 -10.28
N ILE A 37 7.84 3.20 -10.22
CA ILE A 37 8.70 2.74 -11.33
C ILE A 37 8.46 1.28 -11.67
N SER A 38 8.42 0.95 -12.96
CA SER A 38 8.32 -0.43 -13.40
C SER A 38 9.69 -1.09 -13.61
N HIS A 39 9.68 -2.39 -13.83
CA HIS A 39 10.86 -3.17 -14.24
C HIS A 39 11.47 -2.70 -15.58
N ASN A 40 10.73 -1.94 -16.38
CA ASN A 40 11.21 -1.32 -17.62
C ASN A 40 11.65 0.14 -17.45
N ALA A 41 11.70 0.64 -16.21
CA ALA A 41 11.96 2.03 -15.88
C ALA A 41 10.89 3.02 -16.39
N GLY A 42 9.73 2.52 -16.79
CA GLY A 42 8.53 3.33 -17.01
C GLY A 42 7.91 3.78 -15.70
N GLY A 43 7.18 4.90 -15.70
CA GLY A 43 6.52 5.37 -14.48
C GLY A 43 6.57 6.86 -14.29
N TYR A 44 6.30 7.31 -13.05
CA TYR A 44 6.20 8.74 -12.74
C TYR A 44 6.62 9.06 -11.31
N SER A 45 7.05 10.32 -11.14
CA SER A 45 7.39 10.90 -9.84
C SER A 45 6.41 12.01 -9.47
N PHE A 46 6.20 12.19 -8.15
CA PHE A 46 5.36 13.24 -7.60
C PHE A 46 5.86 13.68 -6.22
N TYR A 47 5.37 14.82 -5.74
CA TYR A 47 5.69 15.37 -4.44
C TYR A 47 4.42 15.62 -3.62
N ASN A 48 4.29 15.02 -2.43
CA ASN A 48 3.14 15.03 -1.53
C ASN A 48 1.85 14.48 -2.18
N SER A 49 1.40 15.08 -3.27
CA SER A 49 0.17 14.71 -3.97
C SER A 49 0.44 14.29 -5.41
N PRO A 50 0.04 13.08 -5.82
CA PRO A 50 0.18 12.64 -7.21
C PRO A 50 -0.74 13.40 -8.17
N GLU A 51 -1.79 14.06 -7.67
CA GLU A 51 -2.70 14.88 -8.46
C GLU A 51 -2.17 16.30 -8.67
N TYR A 52 -1.80 16.98 -7.59
CA TYR A 52 -1.47 18.41 -7.61
C TYR A 52 0.00 18.71 -7.88
N ASN A 53 0.91 17.81 -7.50
CA ASN A 53 2.35 18.03 -7.61
C ASN A 53 3.04 16.93 -8.42
N ARG A 54 2.51 16.61 -9.59
CA ARG A 54 3.13 15.70 -10.54
C ARG A 54 4.46 16.29 -11.05
N VAL A 55 5.51 15.48 -11.05
CA VAL A 55 6.83 15.88 -11.54
C VAL A 55 7.03 15.37 -12.97
N THR A 56 6.84 14.08 -13.21
CA THR A 56 7.08 13.47 -14.49
C THR A 56 5.80 12.97 -15.15
N LYS A 57 5.82 12.90 -16.47
CA LYS A 57 4.69 12.46 -17.28
C LYS A 57 4.56 10.94 -17.29
N PHE A 58 3.33 10.49 -17.28
CA PHE A 58 2.96 9.09 -17.50
C PHE A 58 1.67 9.03 -18.33
N ARG A 59 1.64 8.15 -19.32
CA ARG A 59 0.45 7.94 -20.16
C ARG A 59 -0.13 6.56 -19.89
N PRO A 60 -1.29 6.47 -19.18
CA PRO A 60 -1.88 5.18 -18.86
C PRO A 60 -2.11 4.32 -20.10
N ASN A 61 -1.53 3.12 -20.08
CA ASN A 61 -1.74 2.12 -21.11
C ASN A 61 -1.54 0.73 -20.49
N ALA A 62 -2.40 -0.22 -20.82
CA ALA A 62 -2.34 -1.57 -20.25
C ALA A 62 -1.13 -2.39 -20.73
N THR A 63 -0.52 -2.01 -21.85
CA THR A 63 0.59 -2.75 -22.46
C THR A 63 1.92 -2.01 -22.44
N PHE A 64 1.92 -0.70 -22.19
CA PHE A 64 3.10 0.14 -22.09
C PHE A 64 3.07 0.99 -20.83
N ASP A 65 4.25 1.23 -20.29
CA ASP A 65 4.49 2.02 -19.08
C ASP A 65 5.25 3.33 -19.34
N ARG A 66 5.18 3.82 -20.59
CA ARG A 66 5.88 5.03 -21.05
C ARG A 66 5.12 6.33 -20.77
N PRO A 67 5.84 7.46 -20.71
CA PRO A 67 7.30 7.59 -20.63
C PRO A 67 7.82 7.17 -19.26
N GLY A 68 9.17 7.16 -19.12
CA GLY A 68 9.82 6.72 -17.90
C GLY A 68 11.14 7.48 -17.64
N HIS A 69 11.96 6.88 -16.82
CA HIS A 69 13.23 7.40 -16.34
C HIS A 69 14.37 6.66 -17.04
N TYR A 70 14.69 7.05 -18.29
CA TYR A 70 15.56 6.28 -19.16
C TYR A 70 16.99 6.79 -19.18
N VAL A 71 17.93 5.85 -19.34
CA VAL A 71 19.32 6.12 -19.69
C VAL A 71 19.63 5.32 -20.95
N TYR A 72 19.90 6.04 -22.04
CA TYR A 72 20.36 5.48 -23.31
C TYR A 72 21.87 5.42 -23.32
N LEU A 73 22.39 4.37 -23.95
CA LEU A 73 23.79 4.22 -24.28
C LEU A 73 23.94 4.08 -25.80
N ARG A 74 24.96 4.71 -26.34
CA ARG A 74 25.30 4.63 -27.76
C ARG A 74 26.78 4.29 -27.93
N ASP A 75 27.05 3.32 -28.74
CA ASP A 75 28.41 3.06 -29.21
C ASP A 75 28.71 4.04 -30.36
N ASP A 76 29.61 4.97 -30.13
CA ASP A 76 29.93 6.03 -31.12
C ASP A 76 30.74 5.55 -32.29
N GLU A 77 31.39 4.36 -32.23
CA GLU A 77 32.10 3.76 -33.34
C GLU A 77 31.12 3.14 -34.34
N THR A 78 30.06 2.50 -33.87
CA THR A 78 29.12 1.77 -34.71
C THR A 78 27.84 2.54 -34.97
N GLY A 79 27.49 3.48 -34.11
CA GLY A 79 26.22 4.19 -34.13
C GLY A 79 25.08 3.39 -33.55
N ASP A 80 25.31 2.16 -33.07
CA ASP A 80 24.28 1.36 -32.41
C ASP A 80 23.98 1.89 -31.03
N TYR A 81 22.72 1.80 -30.59
CA TYR A 81 22.29 2.31 -29.29
C TYR A 81 21.26 1.39 -28.61
N TRP A 82 21.21 1.44 -27.28
CA TRP A 82 20.30 0.68 -26.42
C TRP A 82 19.95 1.48 -25.18
N SER A 83 19.09 0.94 -24.32
CA SER A 83 18.79 1.50 -22.99
C SER A 83 19.21 0.54 -21.89
N ILE A 84 19.55 1.07 -20.67
CA ILE A 84 19.96 0.23 -19.52
C ILE A 84 18.78 -0.61 -19.04
N SER A 85 17.56 -0.08 -19.06
CA SER A 85 16.31 -0.86 -18.95
C SER A 85 15.98 -1.47 -20.33
N TRP A 86 15.27 -2.60 -20.38
CA TRP A 86 14.89 -3.23 -21.63
C TRP A 86 14.10 -2.27 -22.53
N GLN A 87 13.00 -1.71 -22.02
CA GLN A 87 12.35 -0.60 -22.68
C GLN A 87 13.15 0.71 -22.45
N PRO A 88 13.07 1.70 -23.32
CA PRO A 88 12.20 1.81 -24.49
C PRO A 88 12.77 1.23 -25.78
N VAL A 89 14.09 0.96 -25.87
CA VAL A 89 14.73 0.52 -27.13
C VAL A 89 14.43 -0.94 -27.46
N ALA A 90 14.28 -1.79 -26.47
CA ALA A 90 13.88 -3.19 -26.59
C ALA A 90 14.80 -4.04 -27.49
N LYS A 91 16.10 -4.07 -27.18
CA LYS A 91 17.03 -4.99 -27.89
C LYS A 91 16.54 -6.44 -27.73
N SER A 92 16.82 -7.25 -28.76
CA SER A 92 16.49 -8.67 -28.71
C SER A 92 17.09 -9.34 -27.49
N LEU A 93 16.28 -10.15 -26.80
CA LEU A 93 16.73 -10.92 -25.63
C LEU A 93 17.66 -12.09 -26.00
N ASP A 94 17.82 -12.40 -27.29
CA ASP A 94 18.84 -13.32 -27.81
C ASP A 94 20.24 -12.67 -27.89
N GLU A 95 20.32 -11.34 -27.91
CA GLU A 95 21.54 -10.56 -28.07
C GLU A 95 21.94 -9.78 -26.82
N ALA A 96 20.97 -9.39 -26.00
CA ALA A 96 21.13 -8.58 -24.80
C ALA A 96 20.60 -9.30 -23.57
N ASN A 97 21.32 -9.21 -22.46
CA ASN A 97 20.89 -9.75 -21.18
C ASN A 97 20.44 -8.62 -20.26
N TYR A 98 19.25 -8.74 -19.70
CA TYR A 98 18.66 -7.76 -18.77
C TYR A 98 18.29 -8.44 -17.45
N GLU A 99 18.65 -7.80 -16.35
CA GLU A 99 18.24 -8.16 -15.01
C GLU A 99 17.67 -6.93 -14.30
N VAL A 100 16.59 -7.09 -13.56
CA VAL A 100 16.05 -6.03 -12.70
C VAL A 100 15.91 -6.55 -11.29
N ARG A 101 16.27 -5.74 -10.32
CA ARG A 101 16.11 -6.03 -8.90
C ARG A 101 15.26 -4.93 -8.26
N HIS A 102 14.07 -5.29 -7.83
CA HIS A 102 13.25 -4.45 -6.98
C HIS A 102 13.58 -4.76 -5.52
N GLY A 103 14.08 -3.76 -4.81
CA GLY A 103 14.29 -3.82 -3.37
C GLY A 103 13.37 -2.86 -2.64
N LEU A 104 13.52 -2.79 -1.31
CA LEU A 104 12.69 -1.90 -0.50
C LEU A 104 13.10 -0.44 -0.74
N SER A 105 12.25 0.33 -1.43
CA SER A 105 12.45 1.73 -1.86
C SER A 105 13.59 1.98 -2.83
N TYR A 106 14.02 0.98 -3.60
CA TYR A 106 14.96 1.16 -4.71
C TYR A 106 14.74 0.14 -5.81
N SER A 107 15.23 0.45 -7.02
CA SER A 107 15.24 -0.48 -8.15
C SER A 107 16.58 -0.42 -8.87
N LYS A 108 17.14 -1.60 -9.20
CA LYS A 108 18.39 -1.73 -9.95
C LYS A 108 18.09 -2.34 -11.30
N PHE A 109 18.62 -1.74 -12.34
CA PHE A 109 18.53 -2.19 -13.72
C PHE A 109 19.91 -2.54 -14.20
N LYS A 110 20.09 -3.69 -14.82
CA LYS A 110 21.34 -4.14 -15.42
C LYS A 110 21.10 -4.55 -16.86
N CYS A 111 22.00 -4.12 -17.75
CA CYS A 111 22.06 -4.54 -19.14
C CYS A 111 23.46 -5.00 -19.51
N GLU A 112 23.56 -6.12 -20.22
CA GLU A 112 24.79 -6.62 -20.82
C GLU A 112 24.55 -6.74 -22.33
N TYR A 113 25.18 -5.85 -23.10
CA TYR A 113 25.04 -5.82 -24.55
C TYR A 113 26.33 -5.33 -25.21
N SER A 114 26.69 -5.93 -26.33
CA SER A 114 27.80 -5.51 -27.20
C SER A 114 29.14 -5.32 -26.48
N GLY A 115 29.43 -6.13 -25.41
CA GLY A 115 30.64 -6.02 -24.61
C GLY A 115 30.66 -4.84 -23.62
N ILE A 116 29.50 -4.29 -23.34
CA ILE A 116 29.28 -3.28 -22.28
C ILE A 116 28.32 -3.86 -21.24
N THR A 117 28.71 -3.77 -19.97
CA THR A 117 27.81 -3.98 -18.84
C THR A 117 27.45 -2.64 -18.24
N ALA A 118 26.17 -2.31 -18.17
CA ALA A 118 25.68 -1.08 -17.56
C ALA A 118 24.67 -1.37 -16.46
N THR A 119 24.75 -0.61 -15.37
CA THR A 119 23.80 -0.66 -14.28
C THR A 119 23.26 0.73 -13.97
N LYS A 120 22.00 0.79 -13.53
CA LYS A 120 21.36 1.99 -12.99
C LYS A 120 20.65 1.63 -11.69
N THR A 121 21.04 2.23 -10.58
CA THR A 121 20.31 2.15 -9.31
C THR A 121 19.49 3.40 -9.13
N LEU A 122 18.17 3.26 -9.06
CA LEU A 122 17.21 4.35 -8.87
C LEU A 122 16.65 4.29 -7.45
N PHE A 123 16.74 5.40 -6.71
CA PHE A 123 16.22 5.53 -5.35
C PHE A 123 15.96 6.99 -4.99
N VAL A 124 15.14 7.21 -3.97
CA VAL A 124 14.87 8.53 -3.37
C VAL A 124 15.62 8.60 -2.03
N PRO A 125 16.61 9.49 -1.87
CA PRO A 125 17.32 9.65 -0.60
C PRO A 125 16.39 10.14 0.51
N LYS A 126 16.57 9.62 1.71
CA LYS A 126 15.78 10.07 2.87
C LYS A 126 16.02 11.57 3.15
N GLY A 127 14.92 12.32 3.27
CA GLY A 127 14.96 13.76 3.55
C GLY A 127 15.32 14.65 2.36
N GLU A 128 15.41 14.12 1.14
CA GLU A 128 15.61 14.93 -0.07
C GLU A 128 14.38 14.84 -0.98
N ASP A 129 14.01 15.97 -1.60
CA ASP A 129 12.91 16.06 -2.55
C ASP A 129 13.38 15.76 -3.98
N ALA A 130 14.08 14.66 -4.15
CA ALA A 130 14.70 14.23 -5.40
C ALA A 130 14.95 12.73 -5.45
N GLU A 131 15.05 12.19 -6.64
CA GLU A 131 15.55 10.84 -6.92
C GLU A 131 16.96 10.87 -7.52
N ILE A 132 17.73 9.83 -7.26
CA ILE A 132 19.08 9.63 -7.79
C ILE A 132 19.07 8.44 -8.73
N TRP A 133 19.69 8.61 -9.90
CA TRP A 133 19.98 7.55 -10.85
C TRP A 133 21.49 7.31 -10.86
N ASP A 134 21.98 6.42 -10.02
CA ASP A 134 23.39 6.04 -9.94
C ASP A 134 23.72 5.07 -11.07
N VAL A 135 24.58 5.49 -11.99
CA VAL A 135 24.90 4.77 -13.24
C VAL A 135 26.35 4.34 -13.23
N VAL A 136 26.58 3.04 -13.54
CA VAL A 136 27.92 2.49 -13.78
C VAL A 136 27.93 1.85 -15.17
N ILE A 137 28.95 2.18 -15.98
CA ILE A 137 29.17 1.61 -17.31
C ILE A 137 30.56 0.98 -17.34
N LYS A 138 30.62 -0.32 -17.57
CA LYS A 138 31.87 -1.11 -17.62
C LYS A 138 32.11 -1.65 -19.02
N ASN A 139 33.32 -1.44 -19.53
CA ASN A 139 33.77 -2.07 -20.75
C ASN A 139 34.28 -3.48 -20.49
N THR A 140 33.52 -4.48 -20.90
CA THR A 140 33.87 -5.91 -20.76
C THR A 140 34.47 -6.49 -22.06
N SER A 141 34.64 -5.65 -23.11
CA SER A 141 35.30 -6.05 -24.34
C SER A 141 36.83 -5.95 -24.22
N ASP A 142 37.53 -6.42 -25.24
CA ASP A 142 39.01 -6.46 -25.33
C ASP A 142 39.61 -5.19 -25.97
N LYS A 143 38.80 -4.20 -26.33
CA LYS A 143 39.23 -2.95 -26.98
C LYS A 143 38.66 -1.72 -26.27
N PRO A 144 39.31 -0.54 -26.37
CA PRO A 144 38.68 0.71 -25.89
C PRO A 144 37.35 0.94 -26.60
N ARG A 145 36.38 1.50 -25.87
CA ARG A 145 35.04 1.81 -26.37
C ARG A 145 34.70 3.28 -26.07
N THR A 146 34.14 3.94 -27.07
CA THR A 146 33.59 5.29 -26.87
C THR A 146 32.07 5.21 -26.78
N ILE A 147 31.56 5.45 -25.59
CA ILE A 147 30.15 5.30 -25.25
C ILE A 147 29.57 6.65 -24.86
N SER A 148 28.52 7.06 -25.54
CA SER A 148 27.68 8.20 -25.17
C SER A 148 26.53 7.77 -24.27
N ALA A 149 26.33 8.45 -23.13
CA ALA A 149 25.20 8.24 -22.23
C ALA A 149 24.26 9.44 -22.27
N PHE A 150 22.94 9.19 -22.34
CA PHE A 150 21.89 10.20 -22.37
C PHE A 150 20.85 9.87 -21.32
N SER A 151 20.55 10.79 -20.40
CA SER A 151 19.32 10.69 -19.61
C SER A 151 18.11 11.10 -20.44
N PHE A 152 16.93 10.64 -20.05
CA PHE A 152 15.66 11.13 -20.58
C PHE A 152 14.54 10.99 -19.57
N VAL A 153 13.83 12.08 -19.39
CA VAL A 153 12.58 12.15 -18.64
C VAL A 153 11.67 13.20 -19.27
N GLU A 154 10.36 12.97 -19.25
CA GLU A 154 9.34 13.91 -19.72
C GLU A 154 8.63 14.52 -18.50
N PHE A 155 8.43 15.85 -18.48
CA PHE A 155 7.79 16.53 -17.36
C PHE A 155 6.28 16.67 -17.56
N SER A 156 5.54 16.58 -16.47
CA SER A 156 4.09 16.81 -16.42
C SER A 156 3.72 18.14 -15.75
N PHE A 157 4.54 18.65 -14.91
CA PHE A 157 4.37 19.86 -14.12
C PHE A 157 3.01 20.01 -13.41
N SER A 158 3.03 20.07 -12.09
CA SER A 158 1.86 20.42 -11.28
C SER A 158 0.65 19.48 -11.46
N HIS A 159 -0.50 19.97 -11.88
CA HIS A 159 -1.77 19.29 -11.80
C HIS A 159 -2.03 18.33 -12.98
N ILE A 160 -2.09 17.03 -12.68
CA ILE A 160 -2.18 15.96 -13.68
C ILE A 160 -3.45 16.03 -14.54
N GLN A 161 -4.59 16.42 -13.96
CA GLN A 161 -5.83 16.51 -14.73
C GLN A 161 -5.79 17.65 -15.74
N SER A 162 -5.20 18.79 -15.37
CA SER A 162 -4.98 19.91 -16.31
C SER A 162 -4.06 19.49 -17.44
N ASP A 163 -2.97 18.75 -17.14
CA ASP A 163 -2.05 18.23 -18.16
C ASP A 163 -2.76 17.26 -19.13
N ASN A 164 -3.63 16.40 -18.63
CA ASN A 164 -4.32 15.41 -19.45
C ASN A 164 -5.51 15.98 -20.23
N GLN A 165 -6.24 16.96 -19.68
CA GLN A 165 -7.47 17.51 -20.27
C GLN A 165 -7.24 18.75 -21.10
N ASN A 166 -6.21 19.53 -20.79
CA ASN A 166 -5.90 20.78 -21.46
C ASN A 166 -4.39 20.87 -21.79
N HIS A 167 -3.99 20.16 -22.83
CA HIS A 167 -2.60 20.13 -23.29
C HIS A 167 -2.00 21.52 -23.59
N GLN A 168 -2.85 22.52 -23.92
CA GLN A 168 -2.43 23.90 -24.10
C GLN A 168 -1.76 24.46 -22.84
N MET A 169 -2.25 24.09 -21.65
CA MET A 169 -1.67 24.55 -20.39
C MET A 169 -0.24 24.01 -20.21
N SER A 170 -0.01 22.73 -20.49
CA SER A 170 1.33 22.12 -20.45
C SER A 170 2.29 22.78 -21.45
N LEU A 171 1.80 23.13 -22.65
CA LEU A 171 2.61 23.73 -23.70
C LEU A 171 3.09 25.16 -23.39
N TYR A 172 2.36 25.93 -22.59
CA TYR A 172 2.65 27.36 -22.43
C TYR A 172 2.96 27.79 -20.98
N SER A 173 3.11 26.84 -20.05
CA SER A 173 3.22 27.14 -18.62
C SER A 173 4.64 27.18 -18.06
N ALA A 174 5.61 26.61 -18.77
CA ALA A 174 6.96 26.50 -18.23
C ALA A 174 8.04 27.13 -19.12
N GLY A 175 9.10 27.60 -18.49
CA GLY A 175 10.37 27.99 -19.10
C GLY A 175 11.47 27.00 -18.73
N THR A 176 12.50 26.88 -19.57
CA THR A 176 13.67 26.04 -19.30
C THR A 176 14.92 26.89 -19.31
N ALA A 177 15.80 26.69 -18.35
CA ALA A 177 17.13 27.26 -18.30
C ALA A 177 18.17 26.14 -18.10
N TYR A 178 19.38 26.36 -18.64
CA TYR A 178 20.51 25.46 -18.40
C TYR A 178 21.66 26.21 -17.74
N ASN A 179 22.21 25.65 -16.68
CA ASN A 179 23.37 26.18 -15.97
C ASN A 179 24.27 25.03 -15.50
N GLU A 180 25.50 24.93 -16.03
CA GLU A 180 26.59 24.07 -15.56
C GLU A 180 26.20 22.64 -15.15
N GLY A 181 25.39 21.95 -15.97
CA GLY A 181 24.97 20.56 -15.72
C GLY A 181 23.65 20.43 -14.97
N VAL A 182 22.91 21.52 -14.83
CA VAL A 182 21.54 21.56 -14.33
C VAL A 182 20.62 22.13 -15.40
N ILE A 183 19.57 21.41 -15.75
CA ILE A 183 18.43 21.95 -16.48
C ILE A 183 17.36 22.26 -15.44
N GLU A 184 16.95 23.51 -15.33
CA GLU A 184 15.89 23.97 -14.43
C GLU A 184 14.67 24.38 -15.21
N TYR A 185 13.50 24.07 -14.67
CA TYR A 185 12.20 24.40 -15.24
C TYR A 185 11.44 25.27 -14.24
N ASP A 186 10.96 26.42 -14.71
CA ASP A 186 10.22 27.38 -13.92
C ASP A 186 8.79 27.49 -14.45
N LEU A 187 7.81 27.25 -13.60
CA LEU A 187 6.41 27.44 -13.91
C LEU A 187 6.05 28.93 -13.83
N TYR A 188 5.51 29.46 -14.91
CA TYR A 188 5.12 30.86 -15.03
C TYR A 188 4.14 31.32 -13.92
N TYR A 189 3.22 30.47 -13.53
CA TYR A 189 2.39 30.70 -12.35
C TYR A 189 2.61 29.57 -11.36
N ASN A 190 3.27 29.95 -10.31
CA ASN A 190 3.50 29.05 -9.21
C ASN A 190 2.24 28.84 -8.39
N THR A 191 1.85 27.60 -8.23
CA THR A 191 0.66 27.19 -7.47
C THR A 191 1.00 26.17 -6.37
N ASN A 192 2.29 25.89 -6.20
CA ASN A 192 2.78 24.77 -5.39
C ASN A 192 3.65 25.27 -4.24
N ASP A 193 3.76 24.48 -3.18
CA ASP A 193 4.56 24.76 -1.99
C ASP A 193 6.06 24.86 -2.26
N PHE A 194 6.55 24.33 -3.41
CA PHE A 194 7.95 24.33 -3.81
C PHE A 194 8.29 25.41 -4.86
N GLU A 195 7.52 26.47 -4.94
CA GLU A 195 7.73 27.60 -5.85
C GLU A 195 7.75 27.26 -7.36
N GLY A 196 7.26 26.07 -7.76
CA GLY A 196 7.12 25.68 -9.16
C GLY A 196 8.42 25.38 -9.90
N PHE A 197 9.52 25.09 -9.19
CA PHE A 197 10.79 24.72 -9.80
C PHE A 197 10.98 23.22 -9.84
N TYR A 198 11.37 22.71 -11.02
CA TYR A 198 11.77 21.33 -11.24
C TYR A 198 13.16 21.32 -11.87
N TYR A 199 13.90 20.24 -11.73
CA TYR A 199 15.24 20.17 -12.33
C TYR A 199 15.64 18.75 -12.68
N LEU A 200 16.57 18.64 -13.65
CA LEU A 200 17.41 17.50 -13.90
C LEU A 200 18.86 17.93 -13.86
N ALA A 201 19.67 17.29 -13.03
CA ALA A 201 21.08 17.59 -12.86
C ALA A 201 21.95 16.35 -13.10
N SER A 202 23.25 16.54 -13.34
CA SER A 202 24.24 15.46 -13.42
C SER A 202 25.48 15.79 -12.60
N THR A 203 26.13 14.77 -12.06
CA THR A 203 27.38 14.91 -11.30
C THR A 203 28.60 15.23 -12.17
N PHE A 204 28.47 15.05 -13.49
CA PHE A 204 29.47 15.42 -14.49
C PHE A 204 29.13 16.76 -15.17
N ALA A 205 30.08 17.29 -15.97
CA ALA A 205 29.80 18.37 -16.90
C ALA A 205 29.32 17.77 -18.22
N PRO A 206 28.06 17.99 -18.65
CA PRO A 206 27.54 17.47 -19.91
C PRO A 206 28.24 18.06 -21.12
N ASP A 207 28.36 17.27 -22.18
CA ASP A 207 28.86 17.71 -23.48
C ASP A 207 27.75 18.39 -24.31
N SER A 208 26.49 17.99 -24.08
CA SER A 208 25.29 18.63 -24.64
C SER A 208 24.06 18.31 -23.80
N TYR A 209 22.96 19.02 -24.04
CA TYR A 209 21.71 18.85 -23.28
C TYR A 209 20.49 19.16 -24.15
N ASP A 210 19.31 18.66 -23.74
CA ASP A 210 18.02 19.07 -24.29
C ASP A 210 16.97 19.25 -23.19
N GLY A 211 16.34 20.42 -23.19
CA GLY A 211 15.17 20.75 -22.38
C GLY A 211 13.86 20.66 -23.17
N GLN A 212 13.93 20.37 -24.47
CA GLN A 212 12.78 20.29 -25.36
C GLN A 212 12.63 18.88 -25.94
N ARG A 213 11.46 18.28 -25.68
CA ARG A 213 11.12 16.90 -26.09
C ARG A 213 11.21 16.70 -27.60
N ASP A 214 10.66 17.64 -28.39
CA ASP A 214 10.59 17.53 -29.84
C ASP A 214 11.98 17.59 -30.50
N SER A 215 12.93 18.27 -29.86
CA SER A 215 14.34 18.27 -30.28
C SER A 215 15.02 16.95 -29.97
N PHE A 216 14.83 16.42 -28.77
CA PHE A 216 15.44 15.16 -28.36
C PHE A 216 14.89 13.96 -29.14
N LEU A 217 13.56 13.80 -29.18
CA LEU A 217 12.92 12.67 -29.85
C LEU A 217 12.92 12.81 -31.38
N GLY A 218 12.71 14.01 -31.88
CA GLY A 218 12.45 14.27 -33.29
C GLY A 218 10.99 14.10 -33.68
N LEU A 219 10.59 14.76 -34.79
CA LEU A 219 9.22 14.68 -35.28
C LEU A 219 8.90 13.26 -35.81
N TYR A 220 7.70 12.76 -35.44
CA TYR A 220 7.21 11.41 -35.81
C TYR A 220 8.08 10.26 -35.27
N ARG A 221 8.77 10.51 -34.16
CA ARG A 221 9.57 9.52 -33.40
C ARG A 221 9.08 9.40 -31.97
N ASP A 222 9.54 8.37 -31.29
CA ASP A 222 9.21 8.11 -29.90
C ASP A 222 10.46 7.77 -29.06
N GLU A 223 10.25 7.34 -27.83
CA GLU A 223 11.31 6.99 -26.88
C GLU A 223 12.17 5.79 -27.38
N ALA A 224 11.68 4.95 -28.31
CA ALA A 224 12.43 3.81 -28.83
C ALA A 224 13.49 4.22 -29.87
N ASN A 225 13.30 5.37 -30.53
CA ASN A 225 14.17 5.82 -31.60
C ASN A 225 14.46 7.34 -31.58
N PRO A 226 14.95 7.89 -30.45
CA PRO A 226 15.16 9.32 -30.28
C PRO A 226 16.28 9.83 -31.21
N LEU A 227 16.02 10.96 -31.90
CA LEU A 227 16.92 11.59 -32.87
C LEU A 227 18.26 11.96 -32.23
N ALA A 228 18.27 12.53 -31.02
CA ALA A 228 19.49 12.94 -30.35
C ALA A 228 20.43 11.75 -30.10
N VAL A 229 19.89 10.61 -29.68
CA VAL A 229 20.66 9.38 -29.41
C VAL A 229 21.20 8.82 -30.74
N GLU A 230 20.38 8.77 -31.79
CA GLU A 230 20.81 8.32 -33.14
C GLU A 230 21.95 9.18 -33.65
N GLN A 231 21.90 10.50 -33.42
CA GLN A 231 22.94 11.44 -33.87
C GLN A 231 24.14 11.57 -32.92
N GLY A 232 24.08 10.95 -31.73
CA GLY A 232 25.17 10.94 -30.77
C GLY A 232 25.36 12.27 -30.02
N LYS A 233 24.37 13.15 -30.00
CA LYS A 233 24.41 14.44 -29.25
C LYS A 233 23.03 15.05 -29.09
N CYS A 234 22.83 15.80 -28.06
CA CYS A 234 21.71 16.73 -27.89
C CYS A 234 21.91 18.03 -28.67
N PHE A 235 20.87 18.83 -28.79
CA PHE A 235 20.82 20.05 -29.60
C PHE A 235 20.96 21.34 -28.80
N ASN A 236 21.24 21.24 -27.48
CA ASN A 236 21.39 22.33 -26.54
C ASN A 236 20.16 23.24 -26.47
N THR A 237 18.99 22.65 -26.36
CA THR A 237 17.72 23.36 -26.29
C THR A 237 17.35 23.73 -24.85
N ALA A 238 17.11 25.01 -24.60
CA ALA A 238 16.56 25.57 -23.37
C ALA A 238 15.70 26.76 -23.77
N GLN A 239 14.39 26.64 -23.74
CA GLN A 239 13.48 27.67 -24.21
C GLN A 239 12.18 27.66 -23.42
N THR A 240 11.43 28.75 -23.51
CA THR A 240 10.12 28.91 -22.91
C THR A 240 9.07 28.21 -23.78
N CYS A 241 8.08 27.59 -23.14
CA CYS A 241 6.95 26.92 -23.78
C CYS A 241 7.30 25.59 -24.48
N TYR A 242 6.27 24.92 -25.00
CA TYR A 242 6.28 23.62 -25.68
C TYR A 242 6.47 22.41 -24.77
N ASN A 243 6.78 21.26 -25.32
CA ASN A 243 6.95 20.02 -24.59
C ASN A 243 8.35 19.96 -23.95
N HIS A 244 8.38 19.87 -22.62
CA HIS A 244 9.63 19.83 -21.87
C HIS A 244 10.08 18.39 -21.61
N CYS A 245 11.38 18.15 -21.78
CA CYS A 245 12.05 16.94 -21.34
C CYS A 245 13.34 17.31 -20.62
N GLY A 246 13.96 16.35 -19.95
CA GLY A 246 15.28 16.46 -19.40
C GLY A 246 16.23 15.46 -20.02
N SER A 247 17.25 15.94 -20.74
CA SER A 247 18.33 15.09 -21.24
C SER A 247 19.68 15.78 -21.05
N LEU A 248 20.59 15.06 -20.40
CA LEU A 248 21.99 15.45 -20.20
C LEU A 248 22.86 14.35 -20.81
N HIS A 249 23.72 14.74 -21.75
CA HIS A 249 24.56 13.85 -22.53
C HIS A 249 26.03 13.97 -22.14
N LYS A 250 26.72 12.83 -22.06
CA LYS A 250 28.16 12.74 -21.90
C LYS A 250 28.75 11.60 -22.68
N GLN A 251 29.88 11.85 -23.35
CA GLN A 251 30.69 10.85 -24.01
C GLN A 251 31.84 10.39 -23.12
N PHE A 252 32.06 9.08 -23.05
CA PHE A 252 33.14 8.45 -22.27
C PHE A 252 33.96 7.52 -23.14
N THR A 253 35.30 7.61 -23.04
CA THR A 253 36.18 6.58 -23.59
C THR A 253 36.63 5.66 -22.45
N ILE A 254 36.25 4.38 -22.53
CA ILE A 254 36.41 3.40 -21.46
C ILE A 254 37.37 2.30 -21.96
N GLN A 255 38.49 2.11 -21.24
CA GLN A 255 39.48 1.06 -21.58
C GLN A 255 38.93 -0.33 -21.24
N PRO A 256 39.49 -1.41 -21.84
CA PRO A 256 39.13 -2.78 -21.49
C PRO A 256 39.22 -3.04 -19.98
N GLY A 257 38.13 -3.53 -19.37
CA GLY A 257 38.03 -3.80 -17.94
C GLY A 257 37.77 -2.60 -17.05
N GLU A 258 37.89 -1.37 -17.57
CA GLU A 258 37.57 -0.15 -16.82
C GLU A 258 36.07 0.12 -16.74
N GLU A 259 35.69 0.94 -15.76
CA GLU A 259 34.33 1.42 -15.58
C GLU A 259 34.30 2.94 -15.31
N VAL A 260 33.19 3.55 -15.66
CA VAL A 260 32.86 4.93 -15.29
C VAL A 260 31.60 4.93 -14.45
N ARG A 261 31.56 5.78 -13.42
CA ARG A 261 30.39 5.96 -12.54
C ARG A 261 30.03 7.42 -12.45
N PHE A 262 28.72 7.69 -12.47
CA PHE A 262 28.15 9.02 -12.33
C PHE A 262 26.68 8.93 -11.90
N ALA A 263 26.08 10.07 -11.55
CA ALA A 263 24.66 10.10 -11.23
C ALA A 263 23.91 11.22 -11.95
N TYR A 264 22.63 10.95 -12.28
CA TYR A 264 21.63 11.96 -12.57
C TYR A 264 20.77 12.19 -11.32
N ILE A 265 20.24 13.40 -11.18
CA ILE A 265 19.43 13.82 -10.05
C ILE A 265 18.21 14.55 -10.59
N LEU A 266 17.03 14.00 -10.37
CA LEU A 266 15.76 14.59 -10.77
C LEU A 266 14.99 15.01 -9.52
N GLY A 267 14.53 16.26 -9.46
CA GLY A 267 13.84 16.71 -8.27
C GLY A 267 13.13 18.05 -8.44
N ILE A 268 12.78 18.61 -7.30
CA ILE A 268 12.03 19.87 -7.18
C ILE A 268 12.70 20.85 -6.24
N GLY A 269 12.30 22.12 -6.34
CA GLY A 269 12.73 23.22 -5.46
C GLY A 269 13.83 24.09 -6.07
N LYS A 270 13.67 25.39 -5.92
CA LYS A 270 14.56 26.40 -6.46
C LYS A 270 15.98 26.26 -5.89
N GLY A 271 16.98 26.18 -6.76
CA GLY A 271 18.39 26.04 -6.38
C GLY A 271 18.76 24.67 -5.79
N ASN A 272 17.81 23.73 -5.67
CA ASN A 272 18.10 22.38 -5.19
C ASN A 272 18.93 21.58 -6.20
N GLY A 273 18.79 21.87 -7.50
CA GLY A 273 19.58 21.21 -8.54
C GLY A 273 21.07 21.43 -8.37
N GLU A 274 21.51 22.69 -8.17
CA GLU A 274 22.92 23.03 -7.91
C GLU A 274 23.40 22.48 -6.58
N ARG A 275 22.58 22.60 -5.52
CA ARG A 275 22.92 22.10 -4.17
C ARG A 275 23.17 20.59 -4.18
N LEU A 276 22.24 19.81 -4.74
CA LEU A 276 22.35 18.35 -4.76
C LEU A 276 23.41 17.88 -5.75
N ARG A 277 23.56 18.56 -6.89
CA ARG A 277 24.67 18.32 -7.81
C ARG A 277 26.01 18.46 -7.09
N ALA A 278 26.23 19.56 -6.36
CA ALA A 278 27.47 19.80 -5.60
C ALA A 278 27.70 18.73 -4.53
N LYS A 279 26.65 18.30 -3.81
CA LYS A 279 26.71 17.23 -2.80
C LYS A 279 27.13 15.90 -3.41
N TYR A 280 26.45 15.46 -4.47
CA TYR A 280 26.61 14.13 -5.05
C TYR A 280 27.71 14.04 -6.12
N GLN A 281 28.43 15.14 -6.42
CA GLN A 281 29.71 15.06 -7.16
C GLN A 281 30.73 14.18 -6.42
N ASP A 282 30.68 14.18 -5.09
CA ASP A 282 31.32 13.13 -4.31
C ASP A 282 30.42 11.88 -4.30
N LEU A 283 30.79 10.87 -5.10
CA LEU A 283 30.00 9.64 -5.21
C LEU A 283 29.92 8.83 -3.90
N ALA A 284 30.79 9.10 -2.92
CA ALA A 284 30.64 8.53 -1.59
C ALA A 284 29.35 9.02 -0.90
N GLU A 285 28.87 10.22 -1.21
CA GLU A 285 27.59 10.73 -0.72
C GLU A 285 26.39 9.99 -1.37
N VAL A 286 26.54 9.50 -2.61
CA VAL A 286 25.54 8.62 -3.23
C VAL A 286 25.49 7.28 -2.49
N ASP A 287 26.66 6.70 -2.17
CA ASP A 287 26.76 5.46 -1.39
C ASP A 287 26.15 5.62 0.00
N ASN A 288 26.45 6.72 0.69
CA ASN A 288 25.90 7.04 2.00
C ASN A 288 24.37 7.18 1.95
N ALA A 289 23.84 7.86 0.94
CA ALA A 289 22.40 8.03 0.76
C ALA A 289 21.69 6.69 0.50
N PHE A 290 22.26 5.84 -0.35
CA PHE A 290 21.74 4.51 -0.62
C PHE A 290 21.81 3.60 0.62
N ALA A 291 22.93 3.59 1.34
CA ALA A 291 23.05 2.87 2.61
C ALA A 291 22.01 3.34 3.64
N GLY A 292 21.69 4.63 3.66
CA GLY A 292 20.66 5.21 4.51
C GLY A 292 19.26 4.64 4.24
N ILE A 293 18.91 4.38 2.97
CA ILE A 293 17.64 3.73 2.60
C ILE A 293 17.62 2.27 3.07
N LYS A 294 18.72 1.54 2.88
CA LYS A 294 18.81 0.15 3.36
C LYS A 294 18.67 0.09 4.88
N ALA A 295 19.40 0.92 5.61
CA ALA A 295 19.33 0.99 7.07
C ALA A 295 17.92 1.34 7.58
N HIS A 296 17.22 2.23 6.90
CA HIS A 296 15.83 2.59 7.23
C HIS A 296 14.89 1.36 7.18
N TRP A 297 14.99 0.54 6.14
CA TRP A 297 14.18 -0.67 6.04
C TRP A 297 14.66 -1.80 6.92
N ASP A 298 15.97 -1.92 7.16
CA ASP A 298 16.54 -2.88 8.13
C ASP A 298 16.01 -2.61 9.54
N GLU A 299 15.94 -1.34 9.95
CA GLU A 299 15.36 -0.95 11.23
C GLU A 299 13.88 -1.35 11.33
N ARG A 300 13.07 -1.00 10.32
CA ARG A 300 11.62 -1.25 10.31
C ARG A 300 11.29 -2.74 10.28
N CYS A 301 11.87 -3.47 9.35
CA CYS A 301 11.69 -4.91 9.26
C CYS A 301 12.23 -5.63 10.50
N GLY A 302 13.30 -5.13 11.12
CA GLY A 302 13.88 -5.67 12.34
C GLY A 302 12.99 -5.61 13.60
N LYS A 303 11.89 -4.81 13.56
CA LYS A 303 10.94 -4.75 14.69
C LYS A 303 10.15 -6.04 14.90
N PHE A 304 9.92 -6.80 13.82
CA PHE A 304 9.27 -8.10 13.85
C PHE A 304 9.88 -9.01 12.79
N GLN A 305 10.48 -10.11 13.21
CA GLN A 305 11.06 -11.11 12.31
C GLN A 305 10.58 -12.49 12.70
N VAL A 306 10.21 -13.32 11.72
CA VAL A 306 9.75 -14.68 11.93
C VAL A 306 10.64 -15.68 11.20
N LYS A 307 10.79 -16.85 11.78
CA LYS A 307 11.37 -18.02 11.17
C LYS A 307 10.46 -19.22 11.44
N SER A 308 9.81 -19.68 10.39
CA SER A 308 8.81 -20.74 10.45
C SER A 308 9.13 -21.87 9.46
N PRO A 309 8.37 -22.97 9.47
CA PRO A 309 8.45 -24.01 8.43
C PRO A 309 7.93 -23.56 7.05
N ASN A 310 7.31 -22.38 6.92
CA ASN A 310 6.76 -21.85 5.67
C ASN A 310 7.62 -20.69 5.16
N GLU A 311 8.51 -20.98 4.21
CA GLU A 311 9.41 -19.98 3.60
C GLU A 311 8.66 -18.82 2.95
N GLY A 312 7.52 -19.09 2.32
CA GLY A 312 6.70 -18.06 1.67
C GLY A 312 6.11 -17.07 2.69
N LEU A 313 5.70 -17.55 3.86
CA LEU A 313 5.26 -16.70 4.97
C LEU A 313 6.42 -15.85 5.48
N ASP A 314 7.57 -16.47 5.73
CA ASP A 314 8.77 -15.79 6.25
C ASP A 314 9.22 -14.68 5.28
N THR A 315 9.29 -14.97 3.99
CA THR A 315 9.67 -14.00 2.94
C THR A 315 8.73 -12.80 2.91
N MET A 316 7.43 -13.06 2.94
CA MET A 316 6.45 -11.98 2.85
C MET A 316 6.36 -11.15 4.14
N ILE A 317 6.30 -11.78 5.31
CA ILE A 317 6.15 -11.07 6.59
C ILE A 317 7.43 -10.31 6.97
N ASN A 318 8.60 -10.88 6.74
CA ASN A 318 9.86 -10.26 7.12
C ASN A 318 10.26 -9.04 6.28
N ALA A 319 9.59 -8.81 5.12
CA ALA A 319 9.91 -7.70 4.24
C ALA A 319 8.69 -7.17 3.47
N TRP A 320 8.18 -7.92 2.50
CA TRP A 320 7.31 -7.42 1.43
C TRP A 320 5.94 -6.96 1.89
N THR A 321 5.31 -7.71 2.80
CA THR A 321 3.98 -7.35 3.31
C THR A 321 4.02 -6.06 4.13
N LEU A 322 5.05 -5.89 4.99
CA LEU A 322 5.24 -4.66 5.76
C LEU A 322 5.55 -3.47 4.84
N TYR A 323 6.42 -3.67 3.85
CA TYR A 323 6.77 -2.64 2.86
C TYR A 323 5.54 -2.14 2.10
N GLN A 324 4.71 -3.05 1.62
CA GLN A 324 3.47 -2.71 0.93
C GLN A 324 2.48 -2.00 1.88
N ALA A 325 2.33 -2.47 3.12
CA ALA A 325 1.45 -1.86 4.11
C ALA A 325 1.88 -0.41 4.43
N GLU A 326 3.18 -0.16 4.64
CA GLU A 326 3.69 1.21 4.82
C GLU A 326 3.47 2.09 3.59
N THR A 327 3.66 1.55 2.38
CA THR A 327 3.37 2.26 1.13
C THR A 327 1.91 2.71 1.09
N CYS A 328 0.96 1.85 1.50
CA CYS A 328 -0.46 2.21 1.59
C CYS A 328 -0.73 3.31 2.63
N VAL A 329 -0.10 3.25 3.80
CA VAL A 329 -0.25 4.27 4.85
C VAL A 329 0.29 5.62 4.41
N VAL A 330 1.41 5.64 3.68
CA VAL A 330 2.05 6.88 3.21
C VAL A 330 1.30 7.50 2.02
N TRP A 331 0.95 6.70 1.00
CA TRP A 331 0.47 7.21 -0.30
C TRP A 331 -1.02 6.98 -0.54
N SER A 332 -1.75 6.38 0.42
CA SER A 332 -3.18 6.07 0.25
C SER A 332 -3.43 5.17 -0.98
N ARG A 333 -4.51 5.40 -1.76
CA ARG A 333 -4.95 4.51 -2.85
C ARG A 333 -4.73 5.06 -4.26
N PHE A 334 -4.14 6.25 -4.45
CA PHE A 334 -4.27 6.99 -5.70
C PHE A 334 -3.03 6.99 -6.60
N ALA A 335 -1.87 6.60 -6.09
CA ALA A 335 -0.60 6.65 -6.82
C ALA A 335 -0.18 5.28 -7.36
N SER A 336 -0.82 4.78 -8.41
CA SER A 336 -0.47 3.51 -9.08
C SER A 336 -0.44 3.66 -10.60
N PHE A 337 -0.26 2.58 -11.33
CA PHE A 337 -0.41 2.57 -12.80
C PHE A 337 -1.87 2.41 -13.25
N ILE A 338 -2.77 2.16 -12.33
CA ILE A 338 -4.22 2.06 -12.59
C ILE A 338 -4.92 3.34 -12.11
N GLU A 339 -4.74 3.69 -10.84
CA GLU A 339 -5.17 4.97 -10.27
C GLU A 339 -4.02 5.96 -10.40
N VAL A 340 -3.84 6.51 -11.58
CA VAL A 340 -2.63 7.27 -11.97
C VAL A 340 -2.54 8.68 -11.37
N GLY A 341 -2.98 8.85 -10.14
CA GLY A 341 -2.91 10.12 -9.43
C GLY A 341 -3.98 11.12 -9.86
N GLY A 342 -5.14 10.64 -10.36
CA GLY A 342 -6.25 11.52 -10.71
C GLY A 342 -7.06 12.03 -9.52
N ARG A 343 -6.69 11.65 -8.30
CA ARG A 343 -7.31 12.05 -7.03
C ARG A 343 -6.24 12.24 -5.97
N THR A 344 -6.58 12.95 -4.90
CA THR A 344 -5.78 13.12 -3.70
C THR A 344 -6.64 12.96 -2.45
N GLY A 345 -6.01 12.95 -1.27
CA GLY A 345 -6.68 12.85 0.01
C GLY A 345 -6.57 11.47 0.67
N LEU A 346 -7.38 11.26 1.70
CA LEU A 346 -7.43 10.03 2.48
C LEU A 346 -8.83 9.42 2.40
N GLY A 347 -8.90 8.14 2.06
CA GLY A 347 -10.08 7.33 2.34
C GLY A 347 -10.11 7.00 3.83
N TYR A 348 -11.18 7.32 4.52
CA TYR A 348 -11.25 7.21 5.99
C TYR A 348 -11.00 5.78 6.45
N ARG A 349 -11.84 4.83 6.01
CA ARG A 349 -11.69 3.42 6.38
C ARG A 349 -10.40 2.78 5.89
N ASP A 350 -9.96 3.17 4.68
CA ASP A 350 -8.74 2.64 4.08
C ASP A 350 -7.53 2.99 4.93
N THR A 351 -7.41 4.26 5.30
CA THR A 351 -6.30 4.76 6.11
C THR A 351 -6.32 4.19 7.53
N ALA A 352 -7.51 4.05 8.15
CA ALA A 352 -7.64 3.45 9.47
C ALA A 352 -7.16 1.99 9.48
N GLN A 353 -7.60 1.20 8.47
CA GLN A 353 -7.23 -0.22 8.37
C GLN A 353 -5.77 -0.44 7.96
N ASP A 354 -5.18 0.45 7.15
CA ASP A 354 -3.75 0.36 6.85
C ASP A 354 -2.92 0.69 8.10
N ALA A 355 -3.30 1.74 8.82
CA ALA A 355 -2.60 2.22 10.00
C ALA A 355 -2.55 1.20 11.16
N ILE A 356 -3.52 0.29 11.28
CA ILE A 356 -3.54 -0.73 12.35
C ILE A 356 -2.36 -1.71 12.26
N SER A 357 -1.77 -1.88 11.08
CA SER A 357 -0.75 -2.91 10.82
C SER A 357 0.69 -2.46 11.03
N VAL A 358 0.97 -1.16 11.04
CA VAL A 358 2.34 -0.61 10.99
C VAL A 358 2.81 0.18 12.22
N PRO A 359 2.08 0.30 13.35
CA PRO A 359 2.49 1.16 14.45
C PRO A 359 3.79 0.72 15.12
N HIS A 360 4.14 -0.55 15.04
CA HIS A 360 5.40 -1.08 15.55
C HIS A 360 6.61 -0.64 14.72
N ALA A 361 6.43 -0.48 13.41
CA ALA A 361 7.49 -0.12 12.46
C ALA A 361 7.54 1.39 12.20
N ASN A 362 6.38 2.03 12.12
CA ASN A 362 6.25 3.47 11.80
C ASN A 362 5.25 4.18 12.71
N PRO A 363 5.54 4.32 14.02
CA PRO A 363 4.60 4.93 14.97
C PRO A 363 4.28 6.39 14.63
N ALA A 364 5.25 7.16 14.12
CA ALA A 364 5.06 8.56 13.79
C ALA A 364 4.03 8.76 12.66
N MET A 365 4.14 7.98 11.58
CA MET A 365 3.18 8.04 10.46
C MET A 365 1.81 7.50 10.89
N THR A 366 1.77 6.44 11.69
CA THR A 366 0.51 5.91 12.24
C THR A 366 -0.21 6.97 13.06
N ARG A 367 0.51 7.64 13.97
CA ARG A 367 -0.05 8.72 14.79
C ARG A 367 -0.59 9.86 13.92
N LYS A 368 0.21 10.28 12.93
CA LYS A 368 -0.21 11.31 11.98
C LYS A 368 -1.53 10.94 11.30
N ARG A 369 -1.66 9.72 10.78
CA ARG A 369 -2.87 9.26 10.10
C ARG A 369 -4.07 9.17 11.04
N ILE A 370 -3.87 8.73 12.28
CA ILE A 370 -4.94 8.73 13.28
C ILE A 370 -5.41 10.17 13.55
N VAL A 371 -4.51 11.12 13.74
CA VAL A 371 -4.87 12.54 13.94
C VAL A 371 -5.58 13.13 12.72
N ASP A 372 -5.08 12.84 11.50
CA ASP A 372 -5.73 13.25 10.25
C ASP A 372 -7.19 12.74 10.19
N LEU A 373 -7.43 11.46 10.57
CA LEU A 373 -8.77 10.87 10.57
C LEU A 373 -9.67 11.44 11.66
N LEU A 374 -9.14 11.69 12.86
CA LEU A 374 -9.89 12.34 13.94
C LEU A 374 -10.36 13.75 13.53
N ARG A 375 -9.51 14.51 12.83
CA ARG A 375 -9.88 15.81 12.23
C ARG A 375 -10.92 15.70 11.12
N GLY A 376 -11.00 14.56 10.44
CA GLY A 376 -12.00 14.22 9.44
C GLY A 376 -13.30 13.61 10.04
N GLN A 377 -13.43 13.51 11.35
CA GLN A 377 -14.65 13.07 12.04
C GLN A 377 -15.53 14.28 12.36
N VAL A 378 -16.84 14.15 12.24
CA VAL A 378 -17.82 15.17 12.66
C VAL A 378 -18.33 14.88 14.07
N LYS A 379 -18.88 15.89 14.78
CA LYS A 379 -19.44 15.75 16.13
C LYS A 379 -20.50 14.66 16.26
N ALA A 380 -21.26 14.41 15.18
CA ALA A 380 -22.22 13.32 15.16
C ALA A 380 -21.58 11.93 15.26
N GLY A 381 -20.26 11.80 15.04
CA GLY A 381 -19.48 10.59 15.21
C GLY A 381 -19.06 9.88 13.94
N TYR A 382 -19.61 10.19 12.75
CA TYR A 382 -19.19 9.60 11.50
C TYR A 382 -17.95 10.27 10.91
N GLY A 383 -17.23 9.54 10.07
CA GLY A 383 -16.05 10.03 9.32
C GLY A 383 -16.42 10.51 7.92
N LEU A 384 -15.68 11.50 7.41
CA LEU A 384 -15.75 11.92 6.02
C LEU A 384 -15.10 10.86 5.13
N HIS A 385 -15.88 10.20 4.28
CA HIS A 385 -15.45 9.02 3.52
C HIS A 385 -14.16 9.25 2.70
N LEU A 386 -14.04 10.40 2.05
CA LEU A 386 -12.86 10.85 1.31
C LEU A 386 -12.68 12.35 1.52
N PHE A 387 -11.51 12.74 2.04
CA PHE A 387 -11.21 14.14 2.33
C PHE A 387 -9.72 14.43 2.20
N ASP A 388 -9.39 15.70 1.95
CA ASP A 388 -7.99 16.17 2.04
C ASP A 388 -7.70 16.55 3.49
N PRO A 389 -6.74 15.89 4.18
CA PRO A 389 -6.42 16.18 5.58
C PRO A 389 -5.97 17.63 5.80
N ASP A 390 -5.39 18.28 4.78
CA ASP A 390 -4.94 19.67 4.86
C ASP A 390 -6.12 20.66 5.02
N TRP A 391 -7.35 20.27 4.66
CA TRP A 391 -8.53 21.11 4.86
C TRP A 391 -8.89 21.33 6.34
N PHE A 392 -8.51 20.40 7.20
CA PHE A 392 -8.84 20.39 8.63
C PHE A 392 -7.60 20.51 9.52
N ASP A 393 -6.42 20.78 8.94
CA ASP A 393 -5.19 21.00 9.71
C ASP A 393 -5.11 22.48 10.16
N PRO A 394 -5.18 22.77 11.47
CA PRO A 394 -5.11 24.15 11.98
C PRO A 394 -3.81 24.90 11.58
N GLU A 395 -2.70 24.16 11.41
CA GLU A 395 -1.41 24.77 11.01
C GLU A 395 -1.41 25.18 9.53
N LYS A 396 -2.34 24.63 8.73
CA LYS A 396 -2.49 24.92 7.31
C LYS A 396 -3.71 25.79 6.96
N ALA A 397 -4.47 26.20 7.96
CA ALA A 397 -5.70 27.01 7.77
C ALA A 397 -5.49 28.28 6.94
N ASP A 398 -4.29 28.86 6.99
CA ASP A 398 -3.88 30.05 6.21
C ASP A 398 -3.20 29.70 4.88
N VAL A 399 -2.86 28.44 4.63
CA VAL A 399 -2.29 27.99 3.37
C VAL A 399 -3.42 27.96 2.35
N LYS A 400 -3.49 28.98 1.51
CA LYS A 400 -4.46 29.00 0.41
C LYS A 400 -4.18 27.82 -0.50
N PRO A 401 -5.17 26.97 -0.79
CA PRO A 401 -5.01 25.91 -1.77
C PRO A 401 -4.52 26.51 -3.08
N SER A 402 -3.72 25.76 -3.81
CA SER A 402 -3.14 26.11 -5.09
C SER A 402 -4.06 26.98 -5.94
N LYS A 403 -3.64 28.22 -6.22
CA LYS A 403 -4.40 29.16 -7.05
C LYS A 403 -4.21 28.94 -8.55
N SER A 404 -4.18 27.71 -9.02
CA SER A 404 -4.24 27.50 -10.46
C SER A 404 -5.60 27.97 -10.97
N PRO A 405 -5.69 28.86 -11.98
CA PRO A 405 -6.95 29.31 -12.54
C PRO A 405 -7.74 28.18 -13.24
N THR A 406 -7.16 27.02 -13.36
CA THR A 406 -7.77 25.82 -13.96
C THR A 406 -8.10 24.73 -12.93
N VAL A 407 -7.79 24.97 -11.67
CA VAL A 407 -8.10 24.04 -10.58
C VAL A 407 -9.58 24.07 -10.29
N VAL A 408 -10.16 22.90 -10.08
CA VAL A 408 -11.45 22.71 -9.41
C VAL A 408 -11.47 23.66 -8.19
N PRO A 409 -12.46 24.52 -8.04
CA PRO A 409 -12.55 25.41 -6.89
C PRO A 409 -12.37 24.60 -5.63
N THR A 410 -11.58 25.12 -4.68
CA THR A 410 -11.58 24.56 -3.31
C THR A 410 -13.03 24.49 -2.89
N PRO A 411 -13.53 23.34 -2.42
CA PRO A 411 -14.92 23.23 -1.99
C PRO A 411 -15.21 24.35 -1.00
N SER A 412 -16.40 24.93 -1.07
CA SER A 412 -16.85 25.84 -0.02
C SER A 412 -16.81 25.12 1.33
N ASP A 413 -16.75 25.83 2.45
CA ASP A 413 -16.75 25.19 3.76
C ASP A 413 -17.99 24.29 3.96
N GLU A 414 -19.10 24.61 3.28
CA GLU A 414 -20.30 23.78 3.24
C GLU A 414 -20.12 22.50 2.40
N ASP A 415 -19.30 22.54 1.35
CA ASP A 415 -19.05 21.39 0.48
C ASP A 415 -17.93 20.45 1.00
N LYS A 416 -17.13 20.87 1.99
CA LYS A 416 -16.09 20.02 2.60
C LYS A 416 -16.68 18.94 3.50
N ILE A 417 -17.85 19.17 4.06
CA ILE A 417 -18.51 18.30 5.01
C ILE A 417 -19.78 17.76 4.35
N HIS A 418 -19.75 16.51 3.92
CA HIS A 418 -20.92 15.84 3.38
C HIS A 418 -21.86 15.37 4.50
N GLY A 419 -23.15 15.30 4.18
CA GLY A 419 -24.17 14.85 5.10
C GLY A 419 -24.20 13.35 5.30
N ILE A 420 -25.10 12.91 6.18
CA ILE A 420 -25.26 11.49 6.52
C ILE A 420 -25.66 10.62 5.30
N GLU A 421 -26.32 11.19 4.33
CA GLU A 421 -26.73 10.51 3.08
C GLU A 421 -25.56 10.05 2.22
N ASP A 422 -24.41 10.73 2.37
CA ASP A 422 -23.16 10.40 1.66
C ASP A 422 -22.15 9.64 2.53
N THR A 423 -22.54 9.29 3.75
CA THR A 423 -21.68 8.62 4.73
C THR A 423 -21.64 7.11 4.51
N CYS A 424 -20.45 6.53 4.52
CA CYS A 424 -20.30 5.09 4.64
C CYS A 424 -20.40 4.66 6.12
N SER A 425 -21.19 3.62 6.37
CA SER A 425 -21.60 3.23 7.74
C SER A 425 -20.51 2.58 8.58
N ASP A 426 -19.40 2.20 7.98
CA ASP A 426 -18.29 1.51 8.63
C ASP A 426 -17.06 2.39 8.90
N ASP A 427 -16.91 3.51 8.20
CA ASP A 427 -15.70 4.36 8.19
C ASP A 427 -15.15 4.62 9.61
N HIS A 428 -15.97 5.16 10.49
CA HIS A 428 -15.58 5.60 11.83
C HIS A 428 -15.27 4.44 12.80
N LEU A 429 -15.84 3.27 12.55
CA LEU A 429 -15.67 2.11 13.44
C LEU A 429 -14.27 1.51 13.36
N TRP A 430 -13.63 1.56 12.18
CA TRP A 430 -12.27 1.05 12.02
C TRP A 430 -11.22 1.83 12.79
N LEU A 431 -11.51 3.10 13.10
CA LEU A 431 -10.58 3.96 13.83
C LEU A 431 -10.41 3.52 15.29
N VAL A 432 -11.46 2.99 15.91
CA VAL A 432 -11.44 2.59 17.34
C VAL A 432 -10.38 1.51 17.63
N PRO A 433 -10.36 0.34 16.96
CA PRO A 433 -9.30 -0.65 17.18
C PRO A 433 -7.92 -0.14 16.75
N THR A 434 -7.84 0.75 15.74
CA THR A 434 -6.57 1.33 15.29
C THR A 434 -5.93 2.21 16.35
N ILE A 435 -6.72 3.06 17.03
CA ILE A 435 -6.22 3.88 18.16
C ILE A 435 -5.75 2.99 19.31
N CYS A 436 -6.54 1.98 19.70
CA CYS A 436 -6.14 1.04 20.74
C CYS A 436 -4.81 0.35 20.39
N LYS A 437 -4.69 -0.15 19.15
CA LYS A 437 -3.47 -0.83 18.69
C LYS A 437 -2.25 0.10 18.67
N TYR A 438 -2.43 1.36 18.27
CA TYR A 438 -1.36 2.35 18.30
C TYR A 438 -0.82 2.53 19.74
N VAL A 439 -1.71 2.74 20.73
CA VAL A 439 -1.30 2.95 22.12
C VAL A 439 -0.68 1.68 22.72
N MET A 440 -1.22 0.49 22.43
CA MET A 440 -0.62 -0.78 22.86
C MET A 440 0.80 -0.98 22.32
N GLU A 441 1.07 -0.51 21.09
CA GLU A 441 2.40 -0.64 20.47
C GLU A 441 3.40 0.38 21.00
N THR A 442 2.96 1.60 21.25
CA THR A 442 3.85 2.72 21.61
C THR A 442 3.96 2.98 23.10
N GLY A 443 2.97 2.55 23.89
CA GLY A 443 2.84 2.93 25.28
C GLY A 443 2.44 4.39 25.52
N GLU A 444 2.01 5.12 24.48
CA GLU A 444 1.63 6.54 24.57
C GLU A 444 0.20 6.70 25.14
N HIS A 445 0.01 6.32 26.40
CA HIS A 445 -1.31 6.35 27.05
C HIS A 445 -1.93 7.77 27.13
N SER A 446 -1.09 8.82 27.18
CA SER A 446 -1.54 10.21 27.18
C SER A 446 -2.27 10.62 25.90
N PHE A 447 -2.14 9.85 24.83
CA PHE A 447 -2.82 10.12 23.56
C PHE A 447 -4.34 10.09 23.72
N PHE A 448 -4.89 9.28 24.62
CA PHE A 448 -6.33 9.25 24.87
C PHE A 448 -6.90 10.58 25.41
N ASP A 449 -6.07 11.38 26.09
CA ASP A 449 -6.46 12.67 26.69
C ASP A 449 -6.16 13.85 25.74
N GLU A 450 -5.52 13.61 24.61
CA GLU A 450 -5.21 14.66 23.62
C GLU A 450 -6.49 15.19 22.99
N VAL A 451 -6.59 16.53 22.89
CA VAL A 451 -7.77 17.20 22.35
C VAL A 451 -7.58 17.50 20.86
N ILE A 452 -8.48 16.98 20.04
CA ILE A 452 -8.45 17.10 18.57
C ILE A 452 -9.77 17.78 18.11
N PRO A 453 -9.69 18.73 17.15
CA PRO A 453 -10.90 19.34 16.59
C PRO A 453 -11.68 18.37 15.70
N TYR A 454 -13.01 18.48 15.71
CA TYR A 454 -13.90 17.87 14.73
C TYR A 454 -13.92 18.66 13.42
N ALA A 455 -14.22 17.97 12.32
CA ALA A 455 -14.34 18.60 11.00
C ALA A 455 -15.37 19.73 10.94
N ASP A 456 -16.48 19.57 11.66
CA ASP A 456 -17.61 20.53 11.75
C ASP A 456 -17.50 21.50 12.94
N GLY A 457 -16.26 21.68 13.49
CA GLY A 457 -15.92 22.61 14.56
C GLY A 457 -16.18 22.06 15.97
N GLY A 458 -15.59 22.72 16.97
CA GLY A 458 -15.48 22.20 18.34
C GLY A 458 -14.38 21.15 18.43
N ASP A 459 -14.11 20.67 19.62
CA ASP A 459 -13.04 19.75 19.93
C ASP A 459 -13.46 18.75 21.01
N ALA A 460 -12.75 17.62 21.06
CA ALA A 460 -12.95 16.58 22.07
C ALA A 460 -11.63 15.81 22.31
N THR A 461 -11.55 15.06 23.39
CA THR A 461 -10.45 14.14 23.59
C THR A 461 -10.52 12.98 22.59
N VAL A 462 -9.39 12.36 22.29
CA VAL A 462 -9.33 11.13 21.46
C VAL A 462 -10.28 10.08 22.03
N TYR A 463 -10.34 9.94 23.35
CA TYR A 463 -11.27 9.03 24.03
C TYR A 463 -12.74 9.36 23.73
N ASP A 464 -13.12 10.65 23.71
CA ASP A 464 -14.49 11.06 23.40
C ASP A 464 -14.81 10.96 21.89
N HIS A 465 -13.84 11.14 21.01
CA HIS A 465 -13.98 10.82 19.59
C HIS A 465 -14.33 9.34 19.35
N MET A 466 -13.69 8.41 20.10
CA MET A 466 -14.01 6.99 20.03
C MET A 466 -15.45 6.72 20.51
N LYS A 467 -15.89 7.38 21.59
CA LYS A 467 -17.28 7.28 22.07
C LYS A 467 -18.28 7.78 21.04
N ALA A 468 -17.99 8.93 20.41
CA ALA A 468 -18.87 9.49 19.37
C ALA A 468 -19.04 8.51 18.21
N ALA A 469 -17.96 7.84 17.79
CA ALA A 469 -18.01 6.82 16.74
C ALA A 469 -18.93 5.64 17.10
N LEU A 470 -18.80 5.12 18.31
CA LEU A 470 -19.61 4.00 18.80
C LEU A 470 -21.07 4.37 19.00
N ASP A 471 -21.32 5.53 19.59
CA ASP A 471 -22.68 6.05 19.85
C ASP A 471 -23.42 6.31 18.53
N PHE A 472 -22.75 6.84 17.49
CA PHE A 472 -23.33 7.02 16.17
C PHE A 472 -23.87 5.72 15.58
N SER A 473 -23.09 4.65 15.58
CA SER A 473 -23.55 3.37 15.04
C SER A 473 -24.71 2.77 15.84
N ALA A 474 -24.76 3.01 17.16
CA ALA A 474 -25.87 2.58 18.00
C ALA A 474 -27.17 3.39 17.76
N GLU A 475 -27.06 4.67 17.38
CA GLU A 475 -28.19 5.51 17.03
C GLU A 475 -28.77 5.18 15.66
N TYR A 476 -27.91 4.85 14.69
CA TYR A 476 -28.32 4.57 13.30
C TYR A 476 -28.53 3.08 13.05
N VAL A 477 -29.52 2.51 13.72
CA VAL A 477 -29.97 1.13 13.53
C VAL A 477 -31.32 1.10 12.79
N GLY A 478 -31.62 -0.06 12.17
CA GLY A 478 -32.91 -0.30 11.53
C GLY A 478 -33.96 -0.84 12.52
N GLN A 479 -35.06 -1.35 11.98
CA GLN A 479 -36.17 -1.87 12.76
C GLN A 479 -35.83 -3.13 13.56
N THR A 480 -34.81 -3.89 13.09
CA THR A 480 -34.33 -5.11 13.76
C THR A 480 -33.26 -4.84 14.81
N GLY A 481 -32.80 -3.60 14.94
CA GLY A 481 -31.63 -3.23 15.78
C GLY A 481 -30.29 -3.46 15.11
N ILE A 482 -30.26 -3.86 13.84
CA ILE A 482 -29.06 -4.01 13.02
C ILE A 482 -28.65 -2.63 12.47
N CYS A 483 -27.35 -2.35 12.41
CA CYS A 483 -26.82 -1.08 11.89
C CYS A 483 -27.27 -0.83 10.47
N LYS A 484 -27.66 0.41 10.14
CA LYS A 484 -28.01 0.80 8.78
C LYS A 484 -26.78 0.77 7.86
N GLY A 485 -27.00 0.38 6.62
CA GLY A 485 -25.97 0.39 5.56
C GLY A 485 -25.65 1.81 5.06
N LEU A 486 -26.49 2.81 5.34
CA LEU A 486 -26.36 4.20 4.85
C LEU A 486 -26.09 4.25 3.34
N ARG A 487 -25.16 5.10 2.86
CA ARG A 487 -24.74 5.12 1.45
C ARG A 487 -24.16 3.78 1.01
N ALA A 488 -23.26 3.22 1.82
CA ALA A 488 -22.66 1.91 1.65
C ALA A 488 -21.99 1.48 2.98
N ASP A 489 -21.70 0.20 3.12
CA ASP A 489 -20.73 -0.26 4.10
C ASP A 489 -19.33 -0.37 3.45
N TRP A 490 -18.46 -1.26 3.93
CA TRP A 490 -17.13 -1.47 3.33
C TRP A 490 -17.19 -1.80 1.83
N ASN A 491 -18.26 -2.44 1.37
CA ASN A 491 -18.50 -2.71 -0.03
C ASN A 491 -19.24 -1.53 -0.68
N ASP A 492 -18.49 -0.62 -1.31
CA ASP A 492 -19.02 0.61 -1.95
C ASP A 492 -20.13 0.36 -2.97
N CYS A 493 -20.20 -0.85 -3.50
CA CYS A 493 -21.17 -1.24 -4.52
C CYS A 493 -22.45 -1.87 -3.93
N LEU A 494 -22.49 -2.12 -2.61
CA LEU A 494 -23.60 -2.79 -1.94
C LEU A 494 -24.19 -1.87 -0.86
N ASN A 495 -25.31 -1.19 -1.19
CA ASN A 495 -25.92 -0.23 -0.29
C ASN A 495 -27.25 -0.69 0.34
N LEU A 496 -27.78 -1.81 -0.08
CA LEU A 496 -29.05 -2.39 0.41
C LEU A 496 -30.24 -1.41 0.35
N GLY A 497 -30.14 -0.38 -0.50
CA GLY A 497 -31.12 0.69 -0.58
C GLY A 497 -31.23 1.53 0.71
N GLY A 498 -30.20 1.60 1.52
CA GLY A 498 -30.20 2.19 2.86
C GLY A 498 -30.80 1.25 3.92
N GLY A 499 -30.80 -0.06 3.66
CA GLY A 499 -31.23 -1.10 4.59
C GLY A 499 -30.25 -1.37 5.72
N GLU A 500 -30.22 -2.59 6.22
CA GLU A 500 -29.46 -2.99 7.42
C GLU A 500 -28.27 -3.91 7.06
N SER A 501 -27.08 -3.58 7.52
CA SER A 501 -25.83 -4.29 7.22
C SER A 501 -25.37 -5.19 8.38
N SER A 502 -25.26 -6.49 8.14
CA SER A 502 -24.68 -7.43 9.09
C SER A 502 -23.20 -7.15 9.34
N MET A 503 -22.47 -6.81 8.29
CA MET A 503 -21.04 -6.51 8.35
C MET A 503 -20.75 -5.36 9.32
N VAL A 504 -21.49 -4.26 9.23
CA VAL A 504 -21.33 -3.09 10.12
C VAL A 504 -21.68 -3.45 11.55
N SER A 505 -22.73 -4.23 11.78
CA SER A 505 -23.12 -4.64 13.15
C SER A 505 -22.06 -5.51 13.82
N PHE A 506 -21.45 -6.45 13.08
CA PHE A 506 -20.34 -7.23 13.61
C PHE A 506 -19.07 -6.37 13.85
N LEU A 507 -18.78 -5.43 12.95
CA LEU A 507 -17.70 -4.47 13.13
C LEU A 507 -17.92 -3.58 14.36
N HIS A 508 -19.16 -3.08 14.55
CA HIS A 508 -19.53 -2.30 15.73
C HIS A 508 -19.32 -3.09 17.00
N PHE A 509 -19.71 -4.39 17.01
CA PHE A 509 -19.46 -5.26 18.16
C PHE A 509 -17.97 -5.40 18.47
N TRP A 510 -17.11 -5.58 17.44
CA TRP A 510 -15.66 -5.64 17.65
C TRP A 510 -15.10 -4.32 18.20
N ALA A 511 -15.47 -3.19 17.62
CA ALA A 511 -15.04 -1.87 18.10
C ALA A 511 -15.48 -1.63 19.56
N LEU A 512 -16.69 -2.07 19.93
CA LEU A 512 -17.19 -2.03 21.32
C LEU A 512 -16.33 -2.88 22.26
N GLN A 513 -15.90 -4.10 21.86
CA GLN A 513 -15.05 -4.94 22.70
C GLN A 513 -13.68 -4.29 22.94
N GLU A 514 -13.04 -3.74 21.90
CA GLU A 514 -11.77 -3.03 22.01
C GLU A 514 -11.90 -1.81 22.96
N PHE A 515 -12.99 -1.06 22.83
CA PHE A 515 -13.24 0.09 23.69
C PHE A 515 -13.58 -0.31 25.15
N ILE A 516 -14.33 -1.37 25.37
CA ILE A 516 -14.65 -1.90 26.71
C ILE A 516 -13.37 -2.33 27.43
N ASP A 517 -12.45 -2.99 26.73
CA ASP A 517 -11.18 -3.41 27.32
C ASP A 517 -10.28 -2.19 27.63
N LEU A 518 -10.27 -1.17 26.77
CA LEU A 518 -9.65 0.11 27.08
C LEU A 518 -10.28 0.79 28.30
N ALA A 519 -11.61 0.86 28.38
CA ALA A 519 -12.31 1.51 29.50
C ALA A 519 -12.04 0.80 30.83
N LYS A 520 -11.97 -0.54 30.83
CA LYS A 520 -11.54 -1.33 32.00
C LYS A 520 -10.11 -0.98 32.42
N TYR A 521 -9.20 -0.94 31.47
CA TYR A 521 -7.80 -0.58 31.72
C TYR A 521 -7.66 0.81 32.34
N LEU A 522 -8.45 1.77 31.85
CA LEU A 522 -8.48 3.15 32.37
C LEU A 522 -9.31 3.32 33.64
N GLY A 523 -9.99 2.27 34.17
CA GLY A 523 -10.84 2.33 35.33
C GLY A 523 -12.11 3.17 35.17
N LYS A 524 -12.64 3.28 33.92
CA LYS A 524 -13.84 4.07 33.59
C LYS A 524 -15.12 3.22 33.71
N GLU A 525 -15.49 2.86 34.91
CA GLU A 525 -16.55 1.89 35.23
C GLU A 525 -17.92 2.21 34.60
N ALA A 526 -18.32 3.48 34.53
CA ALA A 526 -19.59 3.89 33.93
C ALA A 526 -19.61 3.65 32.41
N ASP A 527 -18.47 3.85 31.72
CA ASP A 527 -18.35 3.56 30.30
C ASP A 527 -18.31 2.03 30.07
N VAL A 528 -17.66 1.27 30.96
CA VAL A 528 -17.70 -0.21 30.89
C VAL A 528 -19.13 -0.72 30.96
N GLU A 529 -19.96 -0.22 31.90
CA GLU A 529 -21.36 -0.61 32.02
C GLU A 529 -22.16 -0.26 30.78
N LYS A 530 -22.10 1.03 30.32
CA LYS A 530 -22.82 1.52 29.12
C LYS A 530 -22.51 0.71 27.86
N TYR A 531 -21.23 0.56 27.56
CA TYR A 531 -20.82 -0.08 26.29
C TYR A 531 -20.91 -1.61 26.32
N THR A 532 -20.88 -2.23 27.51
CA THR A 532 -21.20 -3.66 27.67
C THR A 532 -22.67 -3.94 27.39
N GLU A 533 -23.60 -3.08 27.88
CA GLU A 533 -25.01 -3.18 27.53
C GLU A 533 -25.26 -2.97 26.05
N MET A 534 -24.60 -1.97 25.42
CA MET A 534 -24.68 -1.72 24.00
C MET A 534 -24.19 -2.94 23.19
N ALA A 535 -23.06 -3.55 23.56
CA ALA A 535 -22.55 -4.75 22.91
C ALA A 535 -23.51 -5.95 23.05
N ALA A 536 -24.17 -6.09 24.21
CA ALA A 536 -25.17 -7.14 24.42
C ALA A 536 -26.37 -6.95 23.48
N ASN A 537 -26.86 -5.73 23.30
CA ASN A 537 -27.97 -5.41 22.40
C ASN A 537 -27.59 -5.68 20.92
N VAL A 538 -26.40 -5.30 20.49
CA VAL A 538 -25.90 -5.63 19.12
C VAL A 538 -25.83 -7.13 18.89
N ARG A 539 -25.27 -7.87 19.85
CA ARG A 539 -25.20 -9.35 19.77
C ARG A 539 -26.58 -9.96 19.67
N GLU A 540 -27.52 -9.57 20.52
CA GLU A 540 -28.89 -10.09 20.50
C GLU A 540 -29.59 -9.85 19.16
N ALA A 541 -29.45 -8.64 18.58
CA ALA A 541 -29.99 -8.30 17.28
C ALA A 541 -29.37 -9.19 16.17
N CYS A 542 -28.05 -9.34 16.16
CA CYS A 542 -27.34 -10.17 15.18
C CYS A 542 -27.74 -11.64 15.26
N GLU A 543 -27.75 -12.23 16.48
CA GLU A 543 -28.12 -13.64 16.69
C GLU A 543 -29.60 -13.94 16.35
N THR A 544 -30.48 -12.94 16.52
CA THR A 544 -31.91 -13.09 16.28
C THR A 544 -32.27 -12.95 14.80
N HIS A 545 -31.65 -11.99 14.09
CA HIS A 545 -32.12 -11.58 12.77
C HIS A 545 -31.23 -11.99 11.61
N LEU A 546 -29.92 -12.27 11.84
CA LEU A 546 -28.95 -12.47 10.78
C LEU A 546 -28.63 -13.94 10.49
N TRP A 547 -28.99 -14.87 11.36
CA TRP A 547 -28.72 -16.30 11.14
C TRP A 547 -29.70 -16.92 10.13
N ASP A 548 -29.19 -17.58 9.10
CA ASP A 548 -29.98 -18.41 8.18
C ASP A 548 -29.89 -19.87 8.61
N GLU A 549 -30.97 -20.38 9.19
CA GLU A 549 -31.02 -21.75 9.73
C GLU A 549 -30.87 -22.85 8.67
N GLU A 550 -31.32 -22.58 7.44
CA GLU A 550 -31.23 -23.57 6.33
C GLU A 550 -29.80 -23.62 5.77
N GLY A 551 -29.15 -22.44 5.66
CA GLY A 551 -27.81 -22.34 5.13
C GLY A 551 -26.72 -22.65 6.15
N GLY A 552 -26.98 -22.38 7.42
CA GLY A 552 -25.96 -22.47 8.48
C GLY A 552 -24.91 -21.37 8.42
N TRP A 553 -25.29 -20.16 8.01
CA TRP A 553 -24.42 -19.00 7.91
C TRP A 553 -25.14 -17.69 8.24
N TYR A 554 -24.41 -16.57 8.35
CA TYR A 554 -24.96 -15.23 8.55
C TYR A 554 -25.25 -14.57 7.20
N ILE A 555 -26.46 -14.03 7.06
CA ILE A 555 -26.90 -13.29 5.86
C ILE A 555 -26.13 -11.99 5.70
N ARG A 556 -26.11 -11.44 4.48
CA ARG A 556 -25.39 -10.19 4.19
C ARG A 556 -26.08 -8.95 4.77
N GLY A 557 -27.37 -8.99 4.89
CA GLY A 557 -28.16 -7.89 5.44
C GLY A 557 -29.61 -7.94 5.02
N LEU A 558 -30.31 -6.82 5.27
CA LEU A 558 -31.70 -6.60 4.88
C LEU A 558 -31.80 -5.38 3.99
N THR A 559 -32.56 -5.44 2.90
CA THR A 559 -32.86 -4.27 2.08
C THR A 559 -33.72 -3.29 2.88
N LYS A 560 -33.90 -2.06 2.35
CA LYS A 560 -34.83 -1.07 2.93
C LYS A 560 -36.27 -1.57 3.11
N ASN A 561 -36.67 -2.59 2.34
CA ASN A 561 -38.00 -3.22 2.41
C ASN A 561 -38.03 -4.41 3.38
N GLY A 562 -36.93 -4.73 4.07
CA GLY A 562 -36.81 -5.85 5.00
C GLY A 562 -36.58 -7.23 4.32
N GLU A 563 -36.24 -7.28 3.04
CA GLU A 563 -35.89 -8.49 2.35
C GLU A 563 -34.49 -8.94 2.74
N LYS A 564 -34.34 -10.21 3.12
CA LYS A 564 -33.05 -10.80 3.50
C LYS A 564 -32.19 -11.05 2.26
N ILE A 565 -30.93 -10.62 2.30
CA ILE A 565 -29.91 -10.87 1.29
C ILE A 565 -28.83 -11.78 1.85
N GLY A 566 -28.50 -12.84 1.12
CA GLY A 566 -27.50 -13.83 1.55
C GLY A 566 -28.13 -15.08 2.18
N THR A 567 -29.34 -15.50 1.77
CA THR A 567 -30.00 -16.70 2.26
C THR A 567 -29.76 -17.92 1.37
N ALA A 568 -29.91 -19.13 1.92
CA ALA A 568 -29.78 -20.38 1.19
C ALA A 568 -30.77 -20.52 0.04
N GLN A 569 -31.91 -19.86 0.11
CA GLN A 569 -32.97 -19.93 -0.90
C GLN A 569 -32.73 -19.05 -2.12
N GLN A 570 -31.79 -18.06 -2.02
CA GLN A 570 -31.47 -17.20 -3.14
C GLN A 570 -30.64 -17.94 -4.19
N LYS A 571 -30.84 -17.59 -5.47
CA LYS A 571 -30.08 -18.17 -6.59
C LYS A 571 -28.70 -17.52 -6.77
N GLU A 572 -28.60 -16.25 -6.40
CA GLU A 572 -27.43 -15.37 -6.56
C GLU A 572 -27.09 -14.76 -5.20
N GLY A 573 -25.82 -14.48 -4.93
CA GLY A 573 -25.38 -13.83 -3.69
C GLY A 573 -25.81 -14.57 -2.42
N ARG A 574 -25.70 -15.92 -2.38
CA ARG A 574 -26.13 -16.72 -1.22
C ARG A 574 -25.21 -16.60 -0.03
N VAL A 575 -23.91 -16.76 -0.25
CA VAL A 575 -22.89 -16.72 0.80
C VAL A 575 -22.00 -15.52 0.56
N HIS A 576 -21.79 -14.73 1.57
CA HIS A 576 -20.92 -13.56 1.56
C HIS A 576 -19.77 -13.71 2.56
N LEU A 577 -18.57 -13.32 2.14
CA LEU A 577 -17.36 -13.45 2.96
C LEU A 577 -17.39 -12.52 4.18
N GLU A 578 -17.78 -11.25 3.95
CA GLU A 578 -17.68 -10.17 4.96
C GLU A 578 -18.54 -10.47 6.20
N SER A 579 -19.80 -10.87 6.01
CA SER A 579 -20.72 -11.15 7.11
C SER A 579 -20.27 -12.32 7.97
N ASN A 580 -19.80 -13.39 7.34
CA ASN A 580 -19.43 -14.62 8.03
C ASN A 580 -18.08 -14.51 8.76
N THR A 581 -17.10 -13.87 8.11
CA THR A 581 -15.79 -13.70 8.73
C THR A 581 -15.82 -12.69 9.88
N LEU A 582 -16.52 -11.55 9.73
CA LEU A 582 -16.64 -10.56 10.80
C LEU A 582 -17.52 -11.04 11.97
N ALA A 583 -18.52 -11.90 11.72
CA ALA A 583 -19.27 -12.54 12.79
C ALA A 583 -18.33 -13.28 13.76
N VAL A 584 -17.41 -14.05 13.25
CA VAL A 584 -16.43 -14.81 14.05
C VAL A 584 -15.30 -13.90 14.57
N LEU A 585 -14.74 -13.06 13.72
CA LEU A 585 -13.64 -12.15 14.08
C LEU A 585 -14.04 -11.25 15.25
N SER A 586 -15.25 -10.70 15.24
CA SER A 586 -15.75 -9.82 16.29
C SER A 586 -15.90 -10.52 17.64
N GLY A 587 -16.16 -11.83 17.65
CA GLY A 587 -16.52 -12.58 18.86
C GLY A 587 -17.98 -12.42 19.27
N ALA A 588 -18.82 -11.89 18.38
CA ALA A 588 -20.24 -11.71 18.62
C ALA A 588 -21.02 -13.04 18.69
N VAL A 589 -20.50 -14.08 18.08
CA VAL A 589 -21.23 -15.33 17.83
C VAL A 589 -20.70 -16.51 18.63
N SER A 590 -21.54 -17.54 18.81
CA SER A 590 -21.12 -18.78 19.48
C SER A 590 -20.09 -19.55 18.67
N GLN A 591 -19.28 -20.37 19.35
CA GLN A 591 -18.31 -21.26 18.69
C GLN A 591 -19.00 -22.14 17.63
N GLU A 592 -20.16 -22.77 17.98
CA GLU A 592 -20.89 -23.66 17.09
C GLU A 592 -21.37 -22.96 15.80
N ARG A 593 -21.99 -21.78 15.92
CA ARG A 593 -22.43 -21.00 14.75
C ARG A 593 -21.25 -20.46 13.95
N GLY A 594 -20.20 -20.03 14.61
CA GLY A 594 -18.96 -19.60 13.96
C GLY A 594 -18.32 -20.71 13.14
N GLU A 595 -18.28 -21.94 13.68
CA GLU A 595 -17.77 -23.11 12.97
C GLU A 595 -18.59 -23.44 11.72
N LYS A 596 -19.92 -23.44 11.83
CA LYS A 596 -20.82 -23.67 10.69
C LYS A 596 -20.68 -22.58 9.63
N ALA A 597 -20.61 -21.31 10.04
CA ALA A 597 -20.45 -20.19 9.12
C ALA A 597 -19.14 -20.28 8.34
N MET A 598 -18.03 -20.61 9.01
CA MET A 598 -16.73 -20.76 8.34
C MET A 598 -16.61 -22.06 7.55
N ASP A 599 -17.36 -23.10 7.87
CA ASP A 599 -17.50 -24.30 7.02
C ASP A 599 -18.23 -23.94 5.72
N ALA A 600 -19.30 -23.15 5.78
CA ALA A 600 -19.99 -22.65 4.60
C ALA A 600 -19.10 -21.73 3.73
N VAL A 601 -18.25 -20.91 4.35
CA VAL A 601 -17.23 -20.10 3.64
C VAL A 601 -16.27 -21.00 2.88
N ASP A 602 -15.68 -22.01 3.53
CA ASP A 602 -14.74 -22.94 2.87
C ASP A 602 -15.42 -23.69 1.71
N GLU A 603 -16.63 -24.19 1.92
CA GLU A 603 -17.37 -24.96 0.91
C GLU A 603 -17.77 -24.12 -0.31
N ASN A 604 -18.26 -22.89 -0.10
CA ASN A 604 -18.88 -22.10 -1.16
C ASN A 604 -17.93 -21.06 -1.78
N LEU A 605 -16.96 -20.54 -1.03
CA LEU A 605 -16.13 -19.40 -1.46
C LEU A 605 -14.67 -19.76 -1.75
N PHE A 606 -14.15 -20.89 -1.26
CA PHE A 606 -12.74 -21.24 -1.44
C PHE A 606 -12.40 -21.58 -2.90
N SER A 607 -11.23 -21.11 -3.32
CA SER A 607 -10.52 -21.55 -4.53
C SER A 607 -9.01 -21.56 -4.28
N GLU A 608 -8.25 -22.13 -5.22
CA GLU A 608 -6.79 -22.17 -5.16
C GLU A 608 -6.11 -20.77 -5.20
N TYR A 609 -6.87 -19.70 -5.47
CA TYR A 609 -6.38 -18.31 -5.54
C TYR A 609 -6.86 -17.45 -4.35
N GLY A 610 -7.67 -18.02 -3.45
CA GLY A 610 -8.26 -17.35 -2.29
C GLY A 610 -9.77 -17.51 -2.20
N LEU A 611 -10.41 -16.73 -1.32
CA LEU A 611 -11.84 -16.76 -1.05
C LEU A 611 -12.58 -15.72 -1.89
N HIS A 612 -13.63 -16.15 -2.58
CA HIS A 612 -14.54 -15.25 -3.31
C HIS A 612 -15.32 -14.36 -2.34
N LEU A 613 -15.61 -13.13 -2.76
CA LEU A 613 -16.36 -12.18 -1.93
C LEU A 613 -17.81 -12.66 -1.69
N ASN A 614 -18.44 -13.17 -2.74
CA ASN A 614 -19.76 -13.79 -2.66
C ASN A 614 -19.92 -14.90 -3.70
N SER A 615 -20.84 -15.80 -3.50
CA SER A 615 -21.13 -16.91 -4.42
C SER A 615 -22.58 -17.35 -4.31
N PRO A 616 -23.23 -17.67 -5.47
CA PRO A 616 -22.85 -17.32 -6.84
C PRO A 616 -22.85 -15.79 -7.07
N SER A 617 -22.13 -15.33 -8.08
CA SER A 617 -22.14 -13.90 -8.46
C SER A 617 -23.54 -13.44 -8.88
N PHE A 618 -23.85 -12.18 -8.68
CA PHE A 618 -25.08 -11.57 -9.17
C PHE A 618 -25.05 -11.48 -10.70
N ALA A 619 -26.12 -11.91 -11.36
CA ALA A 619 -26.32 -11.83 -12.81
C ALA A 619 -27.51 -10.94 -13.17
N THR A 620 -28.39 -10.70 -12.21
CA THR A 620 -29.64 -9.95 -12.41
C THR A 620 -29.54 -8.61 -11.71
N PRO A 621 -29.61 -7.45 -12.44
CA PRO A 621 -29.61 -6.15 -11.81
C PRO A 621 -30.75 -5.95 -10.80
N ASN A 622 -30.40 -5.45 -9.61
CA ASN A 622 -31.34 -5.18 -8.54
C ASN A 622 -30.89 -3.94 -7.75
N ASP A 623 -31.61 -2.83 -7.90
CA ASP A 623 -31.26 -1.56 -7.27
C ASP A 623 -31.51 -1.53 -5.75
N ASP A 624 -32.35 -2.45 -5.22
CA ASP A 624 -32.55 -2.60 -3.77
C ASP A 624 -31.34 -3.28 -3.09
N ILE A 625 -30.49 -3.99 -3.85
CA ILE A 625 -29.21 -4.55 -3.39
C ILE A 625 -28.08 -3.56 -3.63
N GLY A 626 -28.01 -2.97 -4.82
CA GLY A 626 -27.05 -1.95 -5.18
C GLY A 626 -26.27 -2.23 -6.49
N PHE A 627 -25.29 -1.36 -6.74
CA PHE A 627 -24.51 -1.36 -7.99
C PHE A 627 -23.73 -2.68 -8.20
N VAL A 628 -23.43 -3.43 -7.15
CA VAL A 628 -22.76 -4.76 -7.22
C VAL A 628 -23.47 -5.70 -8.22
N THR A 629 -24.79 -5.61 -8.33
CA THR A 629 -25.58 -6.42 -9.25
C THR A 629 -25.44 -6.03 -10.73
N ARG A 630 -24.76 -4.92 -11.01
CA ARG A 630 -24.45 -4.36 -12.35
C ARG A 630 -22.99 -4.53 -12.74
N VAL A 631 -22.15 -5.02 -11.84
CA VAL A 631 -20.75 -5.39 -12.10
C VAL A 631 -20.73 -6.77 -12.77
N TYR A 632 -19.85 -6.99 -13.73
CA TYR A 632 -19.70 -8.30 -14.37
C TYR A 632 -19.39 -9.38 -13.35
N GLN A 633 -19.94 -10.59 -13.58
CA GLN A 633 -19.73 -11.75 -12.72
C GLN A 633 -18.25 -12.11 -12.63
N GLY A 634 -17.78 -12.38 -11.41
CA GLY A 634 -16.38 -12.70 -11.13
C GLY A 634 -15.41 -11.50 -11.20
N VAL A 635 -15.94 -10.26 -11.22
CA VAL A 635 -15.13 -9.03 -11.27
C VAL A 635 -15.39 -8.19 -10.03
N LYS A 636 -14.32 -7.68 -9.42
CA LYS A 636 -14.35 -6.80 -8.24
C LYS A 636 -15.31 -7.32 -7.15
N GLU A 637 -16.27 -6.49 -6.73
CA GLU A 637 -17.20 -6.80 -5.63
C GLU A 637 -18.22 -7.88 -5.99
N ASN A 638 -18.38 -8.23 -7.28
CA ASN A 638 -19.35 -9.22 -7.72
C ASN A 638 -18.70 -10.59 -7.93
N GLY A 639 -18.42 -11.32 -6.85
CA GLY A 639 -17.96 -12.70 -6.88
C GLY A 639 -16.50 -12.89 -7.31
N ALA A 640 -15.68 -11.83 -7.42
CA ALA A 640 -14.24 -11.97 -7.52
C ALA A 640 -13.64 -12.42 -6.17
N ILE A 641 -12.40 -12.86 -6.19
CA ILE A 641 -11.59 -12.99 -4.99
C ILE A 641 -11.11 -11.57 -4.64
N PHE A 642 -11.93 -10.81 -3.91
CA PHE A 642 -11.54 -9.51 -3.41
C PHE A 642 -10.57 -9.73 -2.25
N SER A 643 -9.31 -9.29 -2.42
CA SER A 643 -8.24 -9.79 -1.55
C SER A 643 -8.32 -9.26 -0.12
N HIS A 644 -8.84 -8.02 0.08
CA HIS A 644 -8.85 -7.34 1.36
C HIS A 644 -9.58 -8.11 2.50
N PRO A 645 -10.80 -8.69 2.32
CA PRO A 645 -11.47 -9.43 3.38
C PRO A 645 -10.98 -10.87 3.55
N ASN A 646 -10.09 -11.37 2.70
CA ASN A 646 -9.54 -12.73 2.85
C ASN A 646 -8.78 -12.90 4.18
N PRO A 647 -7.90 -11.98 4.63
CA PRO A 647 -7.28 -12.07 5.95
C PRO A 647 -8.27 -12.08 7.12
N TRP A 648 -9.47 -11.52 6.97
CA TRP A 648 -10.50 -11.64 8.03
C TRP A 648 -10.88 -13.10 8.26
N ALA A 649 -10.90 -13.91 7.20
CA ALA A 649 -11.14 -15.35 7.31
C ALA A 649 -9.98 -16.07 8.03
N TRP A 650 -8.73 -15.64 7.83
CA TRP A 650 -7.57 -16.20 8.54
C TRP A 650 -7.69 -15.95 10.05
N VAL A 651 -8.08 -14.72 10.42
CA VAL A 651 -8.36 -14.34 11.81
C VAL A 651 -9.51 -15.17 12.38
N ALA A 652 -10.60 -15.32 11.63
CA ALA A 652 -11.76 -16.09 12.04
C ALA A 652 -11.40 -17.56 12.33
N GLU A 653 -10.68 -18.23 11.43
CA GLU A 653 -10.22 -19.60 11.62
C GLU A 653 -9.22 -19.73 12.79
N ALA A 654 -8.33 -18.76 12.96
CA ALA A 654 -7.40 -18.72 14.08
C ALA A 654 -8.13 -18.56 15.43
N LYS A 655 -9.18 -17.74 15.48
CA LYS A 655 -10.04 -17.62 16.68
C LYS A 655 -10.78 -18.91 16.99
N LEU A 656 -11.25 -19.64 15.99
CA LEU A 656 -11.89 -20.96 16.13
C LEU A 656 -10.89 -22.08 16.47
N GLY A 657 -9.58 -21.82 16.45
CA GLY A 657 -8.54 -22.82 16.73
C GLY A 657 -8.21 -23.73 15.55
N ARG A 658 -8.56 -23.35 14.33
CA ARG A 658 -8.42 -24.13 13.11
C ARG A 658 -7.19 -23.72 12.30
N GLY A 659 -5.98 -23.92 12.84
CA GLY A 659 -4.72 -23.46 12.25
C GLY A 659 -4.42 -24.01 10.85
N ASP A 660 -4.74 -25.26 10.60
CA ASP A 660 -4.56 -25.87 9.27
C ASP A 660 -5.41 -25.16 8.21
N ARG A 661 -6.65 -24.74 8.55
CA ARG A 661 -7.54 -24.04 7.63
C ARG A 661 -7.14 -22.56 7.47
N ALA A 662 -6.72 -21.89 8.54
CA ALA A 662 -6.18 -20.54 8.49
C ALA A 662 -5.00 -20.47 7.52
N MET A 663 -4.08 -21.44 7.59
CA MET A 663 -2.92 -21.51 6.70
C MET A 663 -3.32 -21.90 5.26
N LYS A 664 -4.30 -22.79 5.07
CA LYS A 664 -4.86 -23.10 3.75
C LYS A 664 -5.36 -21.84 3.03
N PHE A 665 -6.08 -20.98 3.73
CA PHE A 665 -6.59 -19.72 3.17
C PHE A 665 -5.49 -18.70 2.92
N TYR A 666 -4.52 -18.60 3.84
CA TYR A 666 -3.33 -17.77 3.66
C TYR A 666 -2.54 -18.17 2.42
N ASP A 667 -2.19 -19.45 2.31
CA ASP A 667 -1.35 -19.97 1.22
C ASP A 667 -1.98 -19.79 -0.15
N ALA A 668 -3.31 -19.86 -0.25
CA ALA A 668 -4.04 -19.65 -1.50
C ALA A 668 -3.93 -18.22 -2.02
N LEU A 669 -3.92 -17.22 -1.14
CA LEU A 669 -3.81 -15.81 -1.53
C LEU A 669 -2.37 -15.28 -1.55
N ASN A 670 -1.44 -15.95 -0.85
CA ASN A 670 -0.05 -15.48 -0.71
C ASN A 670 0.61 -15.30 -2.08
N PRO A 671 1.04 -14.07 -2.44
CA PRO A 671 1.66 -13.79 -3.74
C PRO A 671 2.91 -14.64 -4.02
N TYR A 672 3.71 -14.94 -2.98
CA TYR A 672 4.89 -15.80 -3.07
C TYR A 672 4.56 -17.14 -3.72
N ASN A 673 3.47 -17.78 -3.31
CA ASN A 673 3.06 -19.10 -3.80
C ASN A 673 2.57 -19.08 -5.25
N GLN A 674 2.29 -17.88 -5.80
CA GLN A 674 1.82 -17.70 -7.17
C GLN A 674 2.95 -17.34 -8.16
N ASN A 675 4.22 -17.34 -7.71
CA ASN A 675 5.38 -17.03 -8.53
C ASN A 675 5.61 -18.04 -9.69
N ASP A 676 5.12 -19.27 -9.58
CA ASP A 676 5.27 -20.28 -10.62
C ASP A 676 4.13 -20.27 -11.66
N ILE A 677 3.08 -19.48 -11.44
CA ILE A 677 1.91 -19.36 -12.32
C ILE A 677 1.72 -17.95 -12.88
N ILE A 678 2.82 -17.26 -13.18
CA ILE A 678 2.81 -15.84 -13.58
C ILE A 678 1.99 -15.57 -14.84
N GLU A 679 1.98 -16.47 -15.82
CA GLU A 679 1.14 -16.31 -17.03
C GLU A 679 -0.37 -16.29 -16.69
N LYS A 680 -0.76 -16.87 -15.56
CA LYS A 680 -2.12 -16.82 -15.05
C LYS A 680 -2.35 -15.61 -14.16
N ARG A 681 -1.44 -15.42 -13.18
CA ARG A 681 -1.52 -14.31 -12.24
C ARG A 681 -1.36 -12.94 -12.90
N ILE A 682 -0.37 -12.78 -13.79
CA ILE A 682 0.03 -11.54 -14.50
C ILE A 682 0.72 -10.52 -13.59
N ALA A 683 0.14 -10.22 -12.42
CA ALA A 683 0.68 -9.23 -11.47
C ALA A 683 1.95 -9.75 -10.77
N GLU A 684 2.71 -8.82 -10.20
CA GLU A 684 3.96 -9.09 -9.48
C GLU A 684 3.76 -10.04 -8.30
N PRO A 685 4.71 -11.00 -8.09
CA PRO A 685 4.60 -12.01 -7.03
C PRO A 685 5.04 -11.53 -5.65
N TYR A 686 5.51 -10.29 -5.52
CA TYR A 686 5.95 -9.69 -4.27
C TYR A 686 4.96 -8.67 -3.69
N SER A 687 3.77 -8.52 -4.30
CA SER A 687 2.72 -7.63 -3.79
C SER A 687 1.34 -8.29 -3.80
N TYR A 688 0.54 -7.96 -2.79
CA TYR A 688 -0.89 -8.24 -2.82
C TYR A 688 -1.58 -7.33 -3.85
N VAL A 689 -2.71 -7.82 -4.35
CA VAL A 689 -3.55 -7.12 -5.33
C VAL A 689 -4.92 -6.82 -4.75
N GLN A 690 -5.66 -5.88 -5.34
CA GLN A 690 -7.00 -5.56 -4.88
C GLN A 690 -7.96 -6.74 -5.06
N PHE A 691 -7.94 -7.38 -6.26
CA PHE A 691 -8.77 -8.53 -6.53
C PHE A 691 -8.14 -9.48 -7.57
N ILE A 692 -8.59 -10.73 -7.54
CA ILE A 692 -8.29 -11.76 -8.53
C ILE A 692 -9.61 -12.15 -9.17
N MET A 693 -9.64 -12.30 -10.50
CA MET A 693 -10.86 -12.69 -11.23
C MET A 693 -11.45 -13.98 -10.65
N GLY A 694 -12.75 -13.95 -10.34
CA GLY A 694 -13.48 -15.05 -9.73
C GLY A 694 -13.83 -16.18 -10.70
N ARG A 695 -14.37 -17.28 -10.15
CA ARG A 695 -14.71 -18.51 -10.91
C ARG A 695 -15.75 -18.30 -12.01
N ASP A 696 -16.57 -17.26 -11.89
CA ASP A 696 -17.60 -16.93 -12.87
C ASP A 696 -17.07 -16.09 -14.04
N HIS A 697 -15.77 -15.75 -14.02
CA HIS A 697 -15.10 -15.03 -15.10
C HIS A 697 -14.17 -15.96 -15.89
N GLN A 698 -14.07 -15.75 -17.20
CA GLN A 698 -13.21 -16.55 -18.09
C GLN A 698 -11.72 -16.54 -17.71
N ASP A 699 -11.24 -15.45 -17.14
CA ASP A 699 -9.85 -15.26 -16.69
C ASP A 699 -9.67 -15.59 -15.20
N HIS A 700 -10.44 -16.53 -14.65
CA HIS A 700 -10.31 -16.96 -13.24
C HIS A 700 -8.84 -17.15 -12.83
N GLY A 701 -8.42 -16.50 -11.77
CA GLY A 701 -7.04 -16.50 -11.26
C GLY A 701 -6.15 -15.35 -11.76
N ARG A 702 -6.63 -14.48 -12.68
CA ARG A 702 -5.92 -13.29 -13.10
C ARG A 702 -6.04 -12.18 -12.04
N ALA A 703 -4.89 -11.73 -11.54
CA ALA A 703 -4.80 -10.69 -10.52
C ALA A 703 -4.84 -9.29 -11.13
N ASN A 704 -5.41 -8.33 -10.37
CA ASN A 704 -5.63 -6.97 -10.83
C ASN A 704 -5.37 -5.94 -9.72
N HIS A 705 -4.92 -4.74 -10.09
CA HIS A 705 -4.66 -3.61 -9.20
C HIS A 705 -3.68 -3.97 -8.07
N PRO A 706 -2.38 -4.22 -8.39
CA PRO A 706 -1.37 -4.50 -7.39
C PRO A 706 -1.06 -3.27 -6.53
N TRP A 707 -0.45 -3.49 -5.38
CA TRP A 707 0.10 -2.55 -4.42
C TRP A 707 -0.91 -1.84 -3.53
N LEU A 708 -1.69 -0.89 -4.05
CA LEU A 708 -2.51 -0.01 -3.20
C LEU A 708 -3.82 -0.69 -2.79
N THR A 709 -3.73 -1.58 -1.83
CA THR A 709 -4.84 -2.35 -1.28
C THR A 709 -4.65 -2.61 0.21
N GLY A 710 -5.71 -2.50 1.00
CA GLY A 710 -5.71 -2.83 2.44
C GLY A 710 -5.41 -4.31 2.75
N THR A 711 -5.32 -5.15 1.72
CA THR A 711 -4.94 -6.55 1.87
C THR A 711 -3.61 -6.72 2.59
N SER A 712 -2.59 -5.92 2.25
CA SER A 712 -1.26 -6.03 2.85
C SER A 712 -1.27 -5.73 4.35
N GLY A 713 -1.95 -4.66 4.76
CA GLY A 713 -2.10 -4.32 6.16
C GLY A 713 -2.80 -5.44 6.94
N TRP A 714 -3.94 -5.91 6.44
CA TRP A 714 -4.67 -7.00 7.06
C TRP A 714 -3.93 -8.33 7.04
N ALA A 715 -3.20 -8.66 5.97
CA ALA A 715 -2.38 -9.86 5.90
C ALA A 715 -1.28 -9.84 6.97
N TYR A 716 -0.58 -8.71 7.10
CA TYR A 716 0.42 -8.53 8.14
C TYR A 716 -0.19 -8.66 9.55
N PHE A 717 -1.30 -7.96 9.79
CA PHE A 717 -2.01 -7.99 11.07
C PHE A 717 -2.53 -9.40 11.42
N ALA A 718 -3.17 -10.09 10.47
CA ALA A 718 -3.72 -11.42 10.69
C ALA A 718 -2.63 -12.46 10.98
N VAL A 719 -1.53 -12.44 10.22
CA VAL A 719 -0.43 -13.40 10.43
C VAL A 719 0.26 -13.14 11.77
N THR A 720 0.69 -11.90 12.03
CA THR A 720 1.48 -11.60 13.24
C THR A 720 0.68 -11.73 14.52
N ASN A 721 -0.57 -11.23 14.53
CA ASN A 721 -1.38 -11.19 15.74
C ASN A 721 -2.22 -12.46 16.00
N PHE A 722 -2.57 -13.25 14.94
CA PHE A 722 -3.49 -14.37 15.11
C PHE A 722 -2.91 -15.72 14.70
N ILE A 723 -2.23 -15.84 13.56
CA ILE A 723 -1.59 -17.10 13.18
C ILE A 723 -0.35 -17.34 14.06
N LEU A 724 0.60 -16.40 14.07
CA LEU A 724 1.75 -16.44 14.98
C LEU A 724 1.38 -16.05 16.41
N GLY A 725 0.28 -15.35 16.59
CA GLY A 725 -0.35 -15.06 17.86
C GLY A 725 0.45 -14.14 18.79
N VAL A 726 1.33 -13.27 18.26
CA VAL A 726 2.14 -12.35 19.06
C VAL A 726 1.48 -10.97 19.06
N ARG A 727 0.66 -10.70 20.06
CA ARG A 727 -0.14 -9.47 20.18
C ARG A 727 0.34 -8.59 21.31
N THR A 728 0.44 -7.29 21.08
CA THR A 728 0.58 -6.30 22.14
C THR A 728 -0.75 -6.06 22.84
N GLY A 729 -0.70 -5.87 24.15
CA GLY A 729 -1.81 -5.42 24.97
C GLY A 729 -1.37 -4.23 25.83
N PHE A 730 -2.28 -3.67 26.61
CA PHE A 730 -1.96 -2.53 27.49
C PHE A 730 -0.96 -2.90 28.61
N ASP A 731 -0.94 -4.16 29.05
CA ASP A 731 -0.13 -4.63 30.19
C ASP A 731 0.98 -5.63 29.80
N GLY A 732 1.07 -6.07 28.55
CA GLY A 732 2.04 -7.09 28.14
C GLY A 732 1.84 -7.64 26.73
N LEU A 733 2.71 -8.58 26.36
CA LEU A 733 2.58 -9.33 25.10
C LEU A 733 1.75 -10.60 25.33
N THR A 734 0.62 -10.73 24.65
CA THR A 734 -0.11 -11.99 24.58
C THR A 734 0.51 -12.88 23.50
N ILE A 735 0.83 -14.12 23.87
CA ILE A 735 1.35 -15.11 22.92
C ILE A 735 0.38 -16.29 22.89
N ASP A 736 -0.43 -16.34 21.83
CA ASP A 736 -1.51 -17.33 21.63
C ASP A 736 -1.57 -17.76 20.16
N PRO A 737 -0.58 -18.55 19.70
CA PRO A 737 -0.51 -18.95 18.29
C PRO A 737 -1.61 -19.92 17.90
N CYS A 738 -2.02 -19.84 16.61
CA CYS A 738 -2.86 -20.82 15.97
C CYS A 738 -2.23 -21.25 14.65
N ILE A 739 -1.45 -22.33 14.69
CA ILE A 739 -0.60 -22.82 13.63
C ILE A 739 -1.06 -24.17 13.08
N PRO A 740 -0.58 -24.60 11.89
CA PRO A 740 -0.82 -25.95 11.39
C PRO A 740 -0.32 -27.01 12.35
N THR A 741 -1.08 -28.10 12.44
CA THR A 741 -0.77 -29.22 13.33
C THR A 741 0.58 -29.89 13.01
N ASN A 742 1.03 -29.81 11.75
CA ASN A 742 2.32 -30.36 11.30
C ASN A 742 3.53 -29.44 11.58
N TRP A 743 3.32 -28.22 12.09
CA TRP A 743 4.46 -27.36 12.47
C TRP A 743 5.04 -27.78 13.81
N PRO A 744 6.33 -28.08 13.89
CA PRO A 744 6.99 -28.40 15.16
C PRO A 744 7.16 -27.19 16.08
N GLY A 745 6.95 -25.99 15.54
CA GLY A 745 7.09 -24.69 16.17
C GLY A 745 7.61 -23.63 15.21
N PHE A 746 7.93 -22.46 15.74
CA PHE A 746 8.52 -21.33 15.01
C PHE A 746 9.27 -20.40 15.98
N GLU A 747 10.01 -19.45 15.46
CA GLU A 747 10.72 -18.45 16.21
C GLU A 747 10.32 -17.04 15.76
N VAL A 748 10.20 -16.09 16.70
CA VAL A 748 9.94 -14.66 16.41
C VAL A 748 10.91 -13.82 17.23
N THR A 749 11.54 -12.86 16.56
CA THR A 749 12.20 -11.73 17.24
C THR A 749 11.27 -10.52 17.19
N ARG A 750 10.87 -10.00 18.34
CA ARG A 750 9.96 -8.87 18.51
C ARG A 750 10.62 -7.77 19.34
N GLN A 751 10.72 -6.56 18.77
CA GLN A 751 11.11 -5.38 19.54
C GLN A 751 9.84 -4.63 19.97
N TRP A 752 9.67 -4.40 21.27
CA TRP A 752 8.50 -3.71 21.81
C TRP A 752 8.85 -2.96 23.09
N LEU A 753 8.43 -1.70 23.20
CA LEU A 753 8.69 -0.78 24.31
C LEU A 753 10.16 -0.76 24.75
N GLY A 754 11.09 -0.73 23.77
CA GLY A 754 12.53 -0.67 24.00
C GLY A 754 13.18 -2.01 24.38
N ALA A 755 12.43 -3.08 24.60
CA ALA A 755 12.94 -4.41 24.88
C ALA A 755 12.89 -5.33 23.62
N THR A 756 13.76 -6.32 23.59
CA THR A 756 13.75 -7.39 22.56
C THR A 756 13.26 -8.69 23.19
N TYR A 757 12.34 -9.35 22.52
CA TYR A 757 11.76 -10.64 22.89
C TYR A 757 12.12 -11.67 21.81
N ASN A 758 12.98 -12.64 22.14
CA ASN A 758 13.28 -13.80 21.32
C ASN A 758 12.29 -14.91 21.71
N ILE A 759 11.22 -15.02 20.94
CA ILE A 759 10.11 -15.93 21.24
C ILE A 759 10.33 -17.23 20.48
N LYS A 760 10.39 -18.34 21.20
CA LYS A 760 10.46 -19.69 20.64
C LYS A 760 9.20 -20.47 21.01
N VAL A 761 8.39 -20.78 20.01
CA VAL A 761 7.21 -21.62 20.15
C VAL A 761 7.59 -23.06 19.80
N VAL A 762 7.26 -24.01 20.68
CA VAL A 762 7.44 -25.46 20.48
C VAL A 762 6.10 -26.16 20.54
N ASN A 763 5.86 -27.08 19.58
CA ASN A 763 4.60 -27.82 19.42
C ASN A 763 4.81 -29.34 19.51
N PRO A 764 5.15 -29.87 20.69
CA PRO A 764 5.47 -31.29 20.84
C PRO A 764 4.29 -32.22 20.66
N ASN A 765 3.04 -31.71 20.80
CA ASN A 765 1.82 -32.47 20.74
C ASN A 765 1.06 -32.33 19.42
N SER A 766 1.63 -31.59 18.43
CA SER A 766 1.02 -31.40 17.12
C SER A 766 -0.41 -30.82 17.22
N VAL A 767 -0.60 -29.81 18.06
CA VAL A 767 -1.89 -29.11 18.22
C VAL A 767 -1.90 -27.83 17.40
N SER A 768 -3.08 -27.39 16.94
CA SER A 768 -3.18 -26.09 16.27
C SER A 768 -3.14 -24.92 17.22
N LYS A 769 -3.71 -25.06 18.42
CA LYS A 769 -3.87 -24.00 19.40
C LYS A 769 -3.82 -24.53 20.83
N GLY A 770 -3.59 -23.64 21.79
CA GLY A 770 -3.54 -23.94 23.20
C GLY A 770 -2.14 -23.82 23.77
N VAL A 771 -1.92 -22.78 24.59
CA VAL A 771 -0.66 -22.54 25.29
C VAL A 771 -0.68 -23.29 26.61
N LYS A 772 0.24 -24.23 26.79
CA LYS A 772 0.39 -25.01 28.00
C LYS A 772 1.28 -24.30 29.03
N SER A 773 2.35 -23.67 28.58
CA SER A 773 3.26 -22.93 29.44
C SER A 773 4.02 -21.85 28.70
N ILE A 774 4.36 -20.78 29.43
CA ILE A 774 5.27 -19.72 29.00
C ILE A 774 6.36 -19.55 30.05
N THR A 775 7.61 -19.40 29.62
CA THR A 775 8.71 -18.96 30.48
C THR A 775 9.39 -17.74 29.87
N VAL A 776 9.83 -16.81 30.73
CA VAL A 776 10.64 -15.65 30.34
C VAL A 776 11.96 -15.74 31.10
N ASN A 777 13.07 -15.82 30.42
CA ASN A 777 14.42 -15.97 31.00
C ASN A 777 14.53 -17.16 31.97
N GLY A 778 13.75 -18.24 31.70
CA GLY A 778 13.69 -19.45 32.54
C GLY A 778 12.70 -19.42 33.69
N GLU A 779 12.05 -18.28 33.96
CA GLU A 779 11.01 -18.15 34.99
C GLU A 779 9.60 -18.33 34.39
N ALA A 780 8.75 -19.11 35.05
CA ALA A 780 7.40 -19.38 34.56
C ALA A 780 6.49 -18.14 34.67
N VAL A 781 5.73 -17.88 33.64
CA VAL A 781 4.69 -16.84 33.61
C VAL A 781 3.32 -17.45 33.84
N ASN A 782 2.51 -16.83 34.69
CA ASN A 782 1.12 -17.22 34.88
C ASN A 782 0.21 -16.62 33.79
N GLY A 783 -0.47 -17.46 33.02
CA GLY A 783 -1.36 -17.04 31.92
C GLY A 783 -0.62 -16.93 30.59
N ALA A 784 -1.28 -16.28 29.62
CA ALA A 784 -0.79 -16.13 28.22
C ALA A 784 -0.11 -14.77 27.95
N SER A 785 0.00 -13.89 28.96
CA SER A 785 0.57 -12.54 28.80
C SER A 785 1.97 -12.47 29.44
N VAL A 786 2.95 -12.12 28.62
CA VAL A 786 4.33 -11.81 29.04
C VAL A 786 4.37 -10.35 29.48
N PRO A 787 4.73 -10.05 30.76
CA PRO A 787 4.81 -8.68 31.23
C PRO A 787 5.83 -7.84 30.44
N VAL A 788 5.63 -6.52 30.44
CA VAL A 788 6.59 -5.57 29.86
C VAL A 788 7.95 -5.74 30.53
N GLN A 789 9.00 -5.89 29.72
CA GLN A 789 10.38 -6.07 30.18
C GLN A 789 11.12 -4.72 30.19
N ALA A 790 12.25 -4.68 30.90
CA ALA A 790 13.05 -3.47 30.99
C ALA A 790 13.58 -3.01 29.64
N GLU A 791 13.58 -1.70 29.41
CA GLU A 791 14.16 -1.10 28.21
C GLU A 791 15.63 -1.51 28.00
N GLY A 792 16.02 -1.82 26.79
CA GLY A 792 17.35 -2.31 26.42
C GLY A 792 17.61 -3.79 26.73
N SER A 793 16.66 -4.49 27.41
CA SER A 793 16.84 -5.91 27.70
C SER A 793 16.60 -6.80 26.47
N VAL A 794 17.25 -7.96 26.47
CA VAL A 794 17.01 -9.07 25.53
C VAL A 794 16.46 -10.24 26.32
N ASN A 795 15.29 -10.72 25.97
CA ASN A 795 14.53 -11.68 26.78
C ASN A 795 14.22 -12.94 25.96
N GLU A 796 14.59 -14.10 26.50
CA GLU A 796 14.26 -15.39 25.94
C GLU A 796 12.89 -15.85 26.40
N VAL A 797 11.94 -16.01 25.48
CA VAL A 797 10.58 -16.43 25.77
C VAL A 797 10.34 -17.79 25.14
N ILE A 798 10.04 -18.79 25.95
CA ILE A 798 9.73 -20.14 25.46
C ILE A 798 8.25 -20.41 25.72
N VAL A 799 7.53 -20.75 24.63
CA VAL A 799 6.11 -21.06 24.64
C VAL A 799 5.92 -22.51 24.23
N THR A 800 5.27 -23.30 25.06
CA THR A 800 4.95 -24.70 24.77
C THR A 800 3.46 -24.84 24.50
N LEU A 801 3.09 -25.39 23.34
CA LEU A 801 1.73 -25.75 22.99
C LEU A 801 1.37 -27.16 23.47
N GLY A 802 0.06 -27.39 23.81
CA GLY A 802 -0.41 -28.72 24.16
C GLY A 802 -1.53 -28.82 25.17
#